data_1cdd9a3697ef18bf5cfa7de8a104affa
#
_entry.id   1cdd9a3697ef18bf5cfa7de8a104affa
#
_cell.length_a   1.000
_cell.length_b   1.000
_cell.length_c   1.000
_cell.angle_alpha   90.00
_cell.angle_beta   90.00
_cell.angle_gamma   90.00
#
_symmetry.space_group_name_H-M   'P 1'
#
loop_
_entity.id
_entity.type
_entity.pdbx_description
1 polymer ?
#
loop_
_entity_poly.entity_id
_entity_poly.type
_entity_poly.pdbx_seq_one_letter_code
_entity_poly.pdbx_strand_id
1 'polypeptide(L)'
;MKLRNIILMTASIAMTACSKQAVPTAIPEDAKIEQQVEELLSKMDLDAKIGQMTELAIDVLGETINGEFQLDEAKLHKAIAEYKVGSFLNAPGPVAQSPEKWNEIISRIQELSMTEIGIPCIYGLDQNHGTTYTLGGTLFPQNINMGAAFNPDLTYEAARVTAYETRASNCPWTYSPTVDMARDPRWPRVWENYGEDCLVNAIMGSTAVRGFQGDDPNHIPADRIATSVKHYMGYSMPRTGKDRTPAYISVSELREKCFAPFKACVEAGALTIMVNSGSINGKPVHADRELLTQWLKEDLGWDGMLITDWADINNLYTREHVAANKKEAIEMAINAGIDMAMEPYDLNYCTLLKELVQEKKIPMSRIDDAVRRVLRLKFRLGLFDHPNTLLKDYPLFGSKEHALIALHAAEESEVLLKNKDNILPLPQGKKLLVTGPNANSMRCLNGGWSYSWQGHLTDRFADKYNTIYEAICNKFGADHVRLEQGVTYKPEGAYMEENEPEIEKAVAAARNVDIIIACIGENSYCETPGNLSELTISANQSKLVKALATTGKPIILILNEGRPRIINDLEPLADAVIDILLPGNYGGDALANILAGDVNPSAKMPYTYPRHEAALTTYDYRVSEEMDKMEGAYDYNAVVSVQWPFGYGLSYTTFEYSNFQTDKSSFTAGDDLHFSIDVTNTGKYAGKEVVMLFSSDLVASLTPENRRLRSFKKVELQPGETQTVTLSIKGSDLAFVNSDGQWVLEQGDFRMQCGNQVLTITYK
;
A
#
# COMPACT_ATOMS: atom_id res chain seq x y z
N MET A 1 38.10 24.89 -78.07
CA MET A 1 37.48 26.04 -77.38
C MET A 1 36.01 25.75 -77.14
N LYS A 2 35.64 25.37 -75.93
CA LYS A 2 34.25 25.40 -75.46
C LYS A 2 34.30 25.65 -73.98
N LEU A 3 33.85 26.83 -73.56
CA LEU A 3 33.61 27.20 -72.14
C LEU A 3 32.55 26.27 -71.51
N ARG A 4 32.83 25.73 -70.31
CA ARG A 4 31.85 25.10 -69.48
C ARG A 4 31.53 26.03 -68.29
N ASN A 5 30.28 26.46 -68.26
CA ASN A 5 29.68 27.19 -67.16
C ASN A 5 29.57 26.28 -65.92
N ILE A 6 30.15 26.69 -64.78
CA ILE A 6 29.93 26.08 -63.47
C ILE A 6 28.80 26.87 -62.81
N ILE A 7 27.66 26.24 -62.66
CA ILE A 7 26.56 26.75 -61.85
C ILE A 7 26.84 26.34 -60.39
N LEU A 8 27.11 27.30 -59.50
CA LEU A 8 27.12 27.13 -58.07
C LEU A 8 25.66 27.00 -57.57
N MET A 9 25.27 25.81 -57.11
CA MET A 9 24.07 25.62 -56.31
C MET A 9 24.42 25.89 -54.85
N THR A 10 23.95 26.99 -54.30
CA THR A 10 23.93 27.27 -52.86
C THR A 10 22.78 26.47 -52.24
N ALA A 11 23.09 25.38 -51.55
CA ALA A 11 22.13 24.67 -50.75
C ALA A 11 21.90 25.43 -49.43
N SER A 12 20.73 26.07 -49.31
CA SER A 12 20.24 26.61 -48.05
C SER A 12 19.80 25.46 -47.16
N ILE A 13 20.58 25.14 -46.12
CA ILE A 13 20.18 24.22 -45.05
C ILE A 13 19.16 24.97 -44.21
N ALA A 14 17.89 24.68 -44.41
CA ALA A 14 16.83 25.06 -43.45
C ALA A 14 17.02 24.19 -42.20
N MET A 15 17.55 24.76 -41.12
CA MET A 15 17.45 24.19 -39.80
C MET A 15 15.97 24.24 -39.36
N THR A 16 15.25 23.17 -39.57
CA THR A 16 13.99 22.92 -38.86
C THR A 16 14.33 22.70 -37.39
N ALA A 17 14.15 23.76 -36.61
CA ALA A 17 14.10 23.61 -35.17
C ALA A 17 12.90 22.69 -34.84
N CYS A 18 13.17 21.43 -34.50
CA CYS A 18 12.19 20.57 -33.87
C CYS A 18 11.86 21.22 -32.54
N SER A 19 10.78 21.99 -32.46
CA SER A 19 10.21 22.36 -31.18
C SER A 19 9.79 21.04 -30.50
N LYS A 20 10.52 20.63 -29.47
CA LYS A 20 10.03 19.57 -28.57
C LYS A 20 8.64 20.04 -28.11
N GLN A 21 7.62 19.31 -28.49
CA GLN A 21 6.29 19.53 -27.98
C GLN A 21 6.41 19.40 -26.46
N ALA A 22 5.99 20.43 -25.72
CA ALA A 22 6.04 20.38 -24.26
C ALA A 22 5.20 19.19 -23.81
N VAL A 23 5.78 18.32 -22.97
CA VAL A 23 5.06 17.22 -22.33
C VAL A 23 3.97 17.86 -21.48
N PRO A 24 2.69 17.47 -21.63
CA PRO A 24 1.63 17.96 -20.76
C PRO A 24 2.02 17.67 -19.29
N THR A 25 1.86 18.64 -18.40
CA THR A 25 2.09 18.45 -16.97
C THR A 25 1.03 17.49 -16.40
N ALA A 26 1.45 16.54 -15.56
CA ALA A 26 0.53 15.59 -14.91
C ALA A 26 -0.50 16.30 -14.02
N ILE A 27 -0.09 17.40 -13.36
CA ILE A 27 -0.96 18.33 -12.64
C ILE A 27 -1.02 19.63 -13.45
N PRO A 28 -2.21 20.16 -13.78
CA PRO A 28 -2.33 21.45 -14.46
C PRO A 28 -1.63 22.57 -13.66
N GLU A 29 -0.88 23.42 -14.35
CA GLU A 29 -0.18 24.53 -13.73
C GLU A 29 -1.18 25.60 -13.24
N ASP A 30 -1.02 26.05 -11.98
CA ASP A 30 -1.71 27.22 -11.44
C ASP A 30 -0.76 28.42 -11.47
N ALA A 31 -1.04 29.36 -12.38
CA ALA A 31 -0.18 30.53 -12.59
C ALA A 31 -0.01 31.43 -11.36
N LYS A 32 -0.99 31.47 -10.46
CA LYS A 32 -0.89 32.25 -9.20
C LYS A 32 0.07 31.57 -8.23
N ILE A 33 -0.03 30.25 -8.09
CA ILE A 33 0.88 29.47 -7.23
C ILE A 33 2.30 29.60 -7.77
N GLU A 34 2.51 29.44 -9.08
CA GLU A 34 3.85 29.55 -9.69
C GLU A 34 4.45 30.95 -9.48
N GLN A 35 3.64 32.01 -9.63
CA GLN A 35 4.09 33.36 -9.34
C GLN A 35 4.52 33.50 -7.88
N GLN A 36 3.73 33.01 -6.91
CA GLN A 36 4.06 33.08 -5.48
C GLN A 36 5.34 32.29 -5.15
N VAL A 37 5.51 31.11 -5.78
CA VAL A 37 6.71 30.30 -5.63
C VAL A 37 7.96 31.04 -6.12
N GLU A 38 7.93 31.61 -7.33
CA GLU A 38 9.07 32.33 -7.90
C GLU A 38 9.40 33.63 -7.11
N GLU A 39 8.38 34.36 -6.67
CA GLU A 39 8.57 35.55 -5.83
C GLU A 39 9.26 35.20 -4.51
N LEU A 40 8.88 34.10 -3.85
CA LEU A 40 9.49 33.67 -2.61
C LEU A 40 10.90 33.12 -2.84
N LEU A 41 11.06 32.23 -3.82
CA LEU A 41 12.34 31.61 -4.19
C LEU A 41 13.42 32.67 -4.50
N SER A 42 13.05 33.76 -5.18
CA SER A 42 13.97 34.84 -5.55
C SER A 42 14.52 35.60 -4.33
N LYS A 43 13.86 35.52 -3.18
CA LYS A 43 14.24 36.21 -1.92
C LYS A 43 15.07 35.30 -1.00
N MET A 44 15.12 34.00 -1.27
CA MET A 44 15.78 33.02 -0.42
C MET A 44 17.28 32.98 -0.71
N ASP A 45 18.07 33.03 0.37
CA ASP A 45 19.50 32.71 0.32
C ASP A 45 19.73 31.17 0.24
N LEU A 46 20.97 30.77 0.09
CA LEU A 46 21.31 29.35 -0.03
C LEU A 46 20.96 28.55 1.24
N ASP A 47 21.14 29.14 2.42
CA ASP A 47 20.84 28.45 3.68
C ASP A 47 19.33 28.21 3.84
N ALA A 48 18.53 29.20 3.49
CA ALA A 48 17.06 29.03 3.48
C ALA A 48 16.60 27.98 2.47
N LYS A 49 17.21 27.95 1.29
CA LYS A 49 16.91 26.92 0.28
C LYS A 49 17.24 25.52 0.77
N ILE A 50 18.43 25.30 1.32
CA ILE A 50 18.87 24.01 1.86
C ILE A 50 17.99 23.58 3.03
N GLY A 51 17.66 24.49 3.93
CA GLY A 51 16.77 24.21 5.05
C GLY A 51 15.40 23.69 4.60
N GLN A 52 14.83 24.25 3.52
CA GLN A 52 13.56 23.76 2.97
C GLN A 52 13.66 22.37 2.32
N MET A 53 14.86 21.92 1.94
CA MET A 53 15.12 20.58 1.42
C MET A 53 15.42 19.56 2.53
N THR A 54 15.31 19.93 3.79
CA THR A 54 15.71 19.13 4.96
C THR A 54 14.52 18.78 5.81
N GLU A 55 14.39 17.50 6.17
CA GLU A 55 13.41 16.98 7.10
C GLU A 55 14.10 16.27 8.28
N LEU A 56 13.70 16.61 9.52
CA LEU A 56 14.22 16.04 10.76
C LEU A 56 13.14 15.24 11.50
N ALA A 57 13.55 14.17 12.17
CA ALA A 57 12.67 13.46 13.10
C ALA A 57 12.43 14.33 14.35
N ILE A 58 11.19 14.29 14.86
CA ILE A 58 10.80 15.08 16.05
C ILE A 58 11.64 14.73 17.29
N ASP A 59 12.09 13.49 17.40
CA ASP A 59 12.87 13.01 18.56
C ASP A 59 14.20 13.75 18.77
N VAL A 60 14.78 14.37 17.71
CA VAL A 60 16.00 15.16 17.86
C VAL A 60 15.72 16.56 18.42
N LEU A 61 14.47 17.01 18.45
CA LEU A 61 14.05 18.34 18.90
C LEU A 61 13.56 18.38 20.35
N GLY A 62 13.52 17.24 21.03
CA GLY A 62 13.02 17.16 22.39
C GLY A 62 13.41 15.88 23.09
N GLU A 63 12.76 15.62 24.20
CA GLU A 63 12.94 14.40 24.97
C GLU A 63 11.66 14.03 25.73
N THR A 64 11.50 12.74 26.07
CA THR A 64 10.38 12.28 26.88
C THR A 64 10.74 12.34 28.35
N ILE A 65 10.05 13.21 29.09
CA ILE A 65 10.20 13.42 30.53
C ILE A 65 8.94 12.93 31.24
N ASN A 66 9.06 12.00 32.17
CA ASN A 66 7.93 11.39 32.91
C ASN A 66 6.82 10.82 32.00
N GLY A 67 7.18 10.32 30.81
CA GLY A 67 6.25 9.73 29.85
C GLY A 67 5.58 10.73 28.90
N GLU A 68 5.92 12.02 28.99
CA GLU A 68 5.43 13.08 28.10
C GLU A 68 6.59 13.68 27.28
N PHE A 69 6.38 13.80 25.98
CA PHE A 69 7.34 14.48 25.11
C PHE A 69 7.31 16.00 25.32
N GLN A 70 8.49 16.58 25.42
CA GLN A 70 8.68 18.02 25.56
C GLN A 70 9.69 18.51 24.54
N LEU A 71 9.33 19.56 23.81
CA LEU A 71 10.25 20.24 22.89
C LEU A 71 11.37 20.94 23.69
N ASP A 72 12.59 20.82 23.20
CA ASP A 72 13.75 21.58 23.65
C ASP A 72 13.84 22.88 22.81
N GLU A 73 13.55 24.01 23.42
CA GLU A 73 13.53 25.31 22.75
C GLU A 73 14.86 25.66 22.08
N ALA A 74 16.00 25.28 22.67
CA ALA A 74 17.31 25.56 22.07
C ALA A 74 17.56 24.73 20.81
N LYS A 75 17.19 23.43 20.84
CA LYS A 75 17.29 22.54 19.66
C LYS A 75 16.32 22.99 18.57
N LEU A 76 15.09 23.35 18.93
CA LEU A 76 14.07 23.83 18.01
C LEU A 76 14.54 25.14 17.34
N HIS A 77 15.00 26.11 18.13
CA HIS A 77 15.54 27.36 17.60
C HIS A 77 16.73 27.12 16.67
N LYS A 78 17.65 26.24 17.03
CA LYS A 78 18.76 25.86 16.17
C LYS A 78 18.30 25.30 14.82
N ALA A 79 17.36 24.36 14.84
CA ALA A 79 16.85 23.77 13.62
C ALA A 79 16.15 24.79 12.71
N ILE A 80 15.27 25.64 13.30
CA ILE A 80 14.44 26.56 12.53
C ILE A 80 15.14 27.89 12.26
N ALA A 81 15.66 28.58 13.28
CA ALA A 81 16.21 29.90 13.10
C ALA A 81 17.61 29.89 12.45
N GLU A 82 18.46 28.90 12.77
CA GLU A 82 19.82 28.86 12.23
C GLU A 82 19.87 28.08 10.90
N TYR A 83 19.28 26.86 10.84
CA TYR A 83 19.34 25.96 9.68
C TYR A 83 18.14 26.07 8.73
N LYS A 84 17.08 26.83 9.10
CA LYS A 84 15.90 27.09 8.25
C LYS A 84 15.15 25.81 7.84
N VAL A 85 15.20 24.76 8.67
CA VAL A 85 14.56 23.47 8.40
C VAL A 85 13.08 23.65 8.09
N GLY A 86 12.66 23.10 6.96
CA GLY A 86 11.33 23.27 6.39
C GLY A 86 10.36 22.14 6.63
N SER A 87 10.83 20.99 7.17
CA SER A 87 10.00 19.81 7.40
C SER A 87 10.40 19.05 8.66
N PHE A 88 9.39 18.47 9.33
CA PHE A 88 9.58 17.55 10.46
C PHE A 88 8.66 16.35 10.31
N LEU A 89 9.05 15.22 10.90
CA LEU A 89 8.32 13.97 10.78
C LEU A 89 8.27 13.16 12.08
N ASN A 90 7.40 12.15 12.03
CA ASN A 90 7.25 11.08 12.98
C ASN A 90 6.54 11.47 14.28
N ALA A 91 6.17 10.47 15.07
CA ALA A 91 5.60 10.64 16.40
C ALA A 91 6.70 10.50 17.46
N PRO A 92 6.66 11.27 18.55
CA PRO A 92 7.62 11.16 19.64
C PRO A 92 7.71 9.72 20.17
N GLY A 93 8.93 9.15 20.19
CA GLY A 93 9.19 7.77 20.59
C GLY A 93 8.47 6.69 19.77
N PRO A 94 8.25 6.88 18.49
CA PRO A 94 7.18 6.51 17.55
C PRO A 94 5.92 5.93 18.21
N VAL A 95 5.25 6.74 19.03
CA VAL A 95 4.00 6.39 19.75
C VAL A 95 2.94 7.45 19.53
N ALA A 96 1.68 7.01 19.36
CA ALA A 96 0.53 7.90 19.15
C ALA A 96 0.38 8.93 20.27
N GLN A 97 0.07 10.16 19.89
CA GLN A 97 -0.17 11.29 20.81
C GLN A 97 -1.65 11.70 20.79
N SER A 98 -2.10 12.43 21.82
CA SER A 98 -3.43 13.03 21.78
C SER A 98 -3.48 14.16 20.74
N PRO A 99 -4.68 14.52 20.21
CA PRO A 99 -4.82 15.66 19.31
C PRO A 99 -4.33 16.97 19.92
N GLU A 100 -4.50 17.16 21.23
CA GLU A 100 -4.03 18.34 21.97
C GLU A 100 -2.50 18.41 21.99
N LYS A 101 -1.84 17.27 22.20
CA LYS A 101 -0.36 17.19 22.18
C LYS A 101 0.20 17.44 20.78
N TRP A 102 -0.44 16.92 19.77
CA TRP A 102 -0.10 17.23 18.37
C TRP A 102 -0.24 18.74 18.08
N ASN A 103 -1.34 19.33 18.52
CA ASN A 103 -1.55 20.76 18.34
C ASN A 103 -0.48 21.59 19.07
N GLU A 104 -0.13 21.25 20.30
CA GLU A 104 0.96 21.89 21.06
C GLU A 104 2.28 21.85 20.28
N ILE A 105 2.71 20.67 19.84
CA ILE A 105 3.99 20.46 19.15
C ILE A 105 4.01 21.23 17.82
N ILE A 106 3.03 20.99 16.96
CA ILE A 106 3.04 21.52 15.59
C ILE A 106 2.81 23.04 15.60
N SER A 107 1.93 23.56 16.46
CA SER A 107 1.72 25.01 16.57
C SER A 107 2.97 25.74 17.04
N ARG A 108 3.75 25.16 17.96
CA ARG A 108 5.01 25.78 18.39
C ARG A 108 6.06 25.81 17.28
N ILE A 109 6.16 24.72 16.51
CA ILE A 109 7.03 24.64 15.32
C ILE A 109 6.61 25.71 14.29
N GLN A 110 5.31 25.81 13.99
CA GLN A 110 4.78 26.79 13.03
C GLN A 110 5.00 28.23 13.48
N GLU A 111 4.75 28.53 14.75
CA GLU A 111 4.99 29.85 15.29
C GLU A 111 6.43 30.31 15.05
N LEU A 112 7.40 29.44 15.39
CA LEU A 112 8.81 29.77 15.20
C LEU A 112 9.19 29.86 13.71
N SER A 113 8.69 28.94 12.87
CA SER A 113 8.94 28.96 11.43
C SER A 113 8.44 30.25 10.78
N MET A 114 7.23 30.69 11.12
CA MET A 114 6.65 31.90 10.56
C MET A 114 7.36 33.16 11.08
N THR A 115 7.79 33.18 12.35
CA THR A 115 8.48 34.33 12.95
C THR A 115 9.91 34.49 12.44
N GLU A 116 10.67 33.39 12.32
CA GLU A 116 12.11 33.40 12.00
C GLU A 116 12.39 33.33 10.50
N ILE A 117 11.53 32.61 9.73
CA ILE A 117 11.78 32.35 8.32
C ILE A 117 10.71 32.99 7.44
N GLY A 118 9.47 33.14 7.93
CA GLY A 118 8.31 33.54 7.12
C GLY A 118 7.81 32.46 6.16
N ILE A 119 8.26 31.23 6.33
CA ILE A 119 7.86 30.05 5.53
C ILE A 119 7.30 29.01 6.50
N PRO A 120 6.05 28.57 6.32
CA PRO A 120 5.45 27.54 7.19
C PRO A 120 6.20 26.22 7.08
N CYS A 121 6.34 25.51 8.19
CA CYS A 121 6.85 24.16 8.21
C CYS A 121 5.81 23.18 7.66
N ILE A 122 6.25 22.07 7.06
CA ILE A 122 5.38 20.93 6.79
C ILE A 122 5.69 19.81 7.81
N TYR A 123 4.66 19.10 8.28
CA TYR A 123 4.81 18.00 9.22
C TYR A 123 4.22 16.73 8.61
N GLY A 124 5.00 15.63 8.60
CA GLY A 124 4.62 14.35 8.02
C GLY A 124 4.45 13.24 9.06
N LEU A 125 3.41 12.41 8.87
CA LEU A 125 3.14 11.23 9.70
C LEU A 125 2.83 10.01 8.82
N ASP A 126 3.17 8.81 9.32
CA ASP A 126 2.78 7.52 8.72
C ASP A 126 1.35 7.14 9.13
N GLN A 127 0.36 7.75 8.50
CA GLN A 127 -1.05 7.41 8.70
C GLN A 127 -1.46 6.34 7.68
N ASN A 128 -0.93 5.12 7.83
CA ASN A 128 -0.98 4.09 6.80
C ASN A 128 -2.36 3.40 6.66
N HIS A 129 -3.10 3.21 7.75
CA HIS A 129 -4.42 2.58 7.73
C HIS A 129 -5.42 3.29 8.66
N GLY A 130 -5.56 4.57 8.51
CA GLY A 130 -6.33 5.45 9.40
C GLY A 130 -5.43 6.41 10.15
N THR A 131 -5.96 7.05 11.16
CA THR A 131 -5.25 8.06 11.97
C THR A 131 -4.41 7.39 13.04
N THR A 132 -3.43 6.61 12.62
CA THR A 132 -2.68 5.64 13.43
C THR A 132 -1.85 6.24 14.54
N TYR A 133 -1.37 7.47 14.38
CA TYR A 133 -0.56 8.17 15.36
C TYR A 133 -1.30 9.25 16.16
N THR A 134 -2.65 9.25 16.11
CA THR A 134 -3.47 10.14 16.94
C THR A 134 -4.47 9.35 17.77
N LEU A 135 -4.36 9.47 19.09
CA LEU A 135 -5.27 8.80 20.03
C LEU A 135 -6.71 9.28 19.85
N GLY A 136 -7.63 8.33 19.79
CA GLY A 136 -9.04 8.61 19.56
C GLY A 136 -9.46 8.70 18.09
N GLY A 137 -8.49 8.73 17.17
CA GLY A 137 -8.76 8.65 15.74
C GLY A 137 -9.23 7.27 15.29
N THR A 138 -9.77 7.20 14.08
CA THR A 138 -10.30 5.98 13.46
C THR A 138 -9.20 5.21 12.76
N LEU A 139 -9.04 3.91 13.09
CA LEU A 139 -8.22 2.97 12.36
C LEU A 139 -9.08 2.12 11.45
N PHE A 140 -8.63 1.96 10.22
CA PHE A 140 -9.23 1.10 9.20
C PHE A 140 -8.50 -0.25 9.12
N PRO A 141 -9.02 -1.24 8.35
CA PRO A 141 -8.22 -2.38 7.94
C PRO A 141 -6.94 -1.95 7.21
N GLN A 142 -5.90 -2.77 7.27
CA GLN A 142 -4.68 -2.54 6.50
C GLN A 142 -4.96 -2.57 4.98
N ASN A 143 -4.07 -2.01 4.18
CA ASN A 143 -4.31 -1.90 2.72
C ASN A 143 -4.53 -3.25 2.04
N ILE A 144 -3.92 -4.33 2.53
CA ILE A 144 -4.15 -5.68 2.00
C ILE A 144 -5.63 -6.10 2.11
N ASN A 145 -6.29 -5.74 3.20
CA ASN A 145 -7.73 -5.92 3.41
C ASN A 145 -8.53 -5.06 2.42
N MET A 146 -8.14 -3.78 2.26
CA MET A 146 -8.82 -2.91 1.29
C MET A 146 -8.71 -3.45 -0.14
N GLY A 147 -7.56 -4.08 -0.48
CA GLY A 147 -7.38 -4.84 -1.71
C GLY A 147 -8.30 -6.05 -1.81
N ALA A 148 -8.43 -6.84 -0.74
CA ALA A 148 -9.34 -7.99 -0.68
C ALA A 148 -10.82 -7.61 -0.80
N ALA A 149 -11.21 -6.42 -0.37
CA ALA A 149 -12.56 -5.89 -0.54
C ALA A 149 -12.92 -5.63 -2.01
N PHE A 150 -11.95 -5.38 -2.90
CA PHE A 150 -12.17 -4.99 -4.30
C PHE A 150 -13.23 -3.88 -4.43
N ASN A 151 -13.22 -2.93 -3.50
CA ASN A 151 -14.19 -1.85 -3.42
C ASN A 151 -13.47 -0.49 -3.32
N PRO A 152 -13.25 0.21 -4.46
CA PRO A 152 -12.60 1.52 -4.47
C PRO A 152 -13.32 2.58 -3.65
N ASP A 153 -14.66 2.51 -3.54
CA ASP A 153 -15.43 3.51 -2.78
C ASP A 153 -15.09 3.46 -1.28
N LEU A 154 -14.90 2.25 -0.72
CA LEU A 154 -14.43 2.10 0.66
C LEU A 154 -13.00 2.63 0.84
N THR A 155 -12.13 2.44 -0.14
CA THR A 155 -10.76 2.99 -0.12
C THR A 155 -10.79 4.52 -0.14
N TYR A 156 -11.67 5.13 -0.96
CA TYR A 156 -11.86 6.57 -0.97
C TYR A 156 -12.32 7.10 0.40
N GLU A 157 -13.35 6.47 0.97
CA GLU A 157 -13.90 6.88 2.26
C GLU A 157 -12.88 6.71 3.42
N ALA A 158 -12.14 5.60 3.44
CA ALA A 158 -11.07 5.38 4.42
C ALA A 158 -9.99 6.47 4.35
N ALA A 159 -9.54 6.81 3.14
CA ALA A 159 -8.56 7.87 2.91
C ALA A 159 -9.11 9.25 3.29
N ARG A 160 -10.39 9.53 2.95
CA ARG A 160 -11.09 10.79 3.30
C ARG A 160 -11.18 10.98 4.81
N VAL A 161 -11.60 9.94 5.53
CA VAL A 161 -11.70 10.00 7.00
C VAL A 161 -10.31 10.17 7.63
N THR A 162 -9.32 9.41 7.14
CA THR A 162 -7.93 9.52 7.61
C THR A 162 -7.39 10.94 7.41
N ALA A 163 -7.65 11.54 6.25
CA ALA A 163 -7.24 12.93 5.97
C ALA A 163 -7.87 13.93 6.94
N TYR A 164 -9.19 13.84 7.11
CA TYR A 164 -9.95 14.69 8.02
C TYR A 164 -9.41 14.63 9.45
N GLU A 165 -9.21 13.42 9.97
CA GLU A 165 -8.75 13.21 11.33
C GLU A 165 -7.26 13.55 11.52
N THR A 166 -6.45 13.38 10.48
CA THR A 166 -5.04 13.82 10.48
C THR A 166 -4.93 15.34 10.50
N ARG A 167 -5.79 16.06 9.77
CA ARG A 167 -5.86 17.53 9.87
C ARG A 167 -6.35 18.01 11.22
N ALA A 168 -7.29 17.27 11.84
CA ALA A 168 -7.72 17.55 13.21
C ALA A 168 -6.55 17.50 14.22
N SER A 169 -5.50 16.75 13.89
CA SER A 169 -4.24 16.65 14.64
C SER A 169 -3.20 17.70 14.21
N ASN A 170 -3.59 18.72 13.44
CA ASN A 170 -2.72 19.77 12.91
C ASN A 170 -1.66 19.28 11.89
N CYS A 171 -1.73 18.02 11.41
CA CYS A 171 -0.76 17.46 10.48
C CYS A 171 -1.29 17.56 9.03
N PRO A 172 -0.54 18.19 8.09
CA PRO A 172 -1.01 18.40 6.72
C PRO A 172 -0.55 17.35 5.71
N TRP A 173 0.24 16.33 6.09
CA TRP A 173 0.91 15.44 5.18
C TRP A 173 1.01 14.02 5.73
N THR A 174 0.86 13.01 4.85
CA THR A 174 1.04 11.59 5.20
C THR A 174 1.95 10.87 4.22
N TYR A 175 2.69 9.86 4.71
CA TYR A 175 3.50 8.94 3.91
C TYR A 175 2.67 7.71 3.49
N SER A 176 1.58 7.97 2.76
CA SER A 176 0.60 7.00 2.29
C SER A 176 -0.01 7.50 0.97
N PRO A 177 -0.55 6.63 0.08
CA PRO A 177 -0.67 5.19 0.17
C PRO A 177 0.61 4.44 -0.23
N THR A 178 0.72 3.16 0.22
CA THR A 178 1.75 2.22 -0.25
C THR A 178 1.22 1.42 -1.44
N VAL A 179 1.96 1.39 -2.56
CA VAL A 179 1.54 0.75 -3.82
C VAL A 179 2.63 -0.14 -4.43
N ASP A 180 3.43 -0.80 -3.59
CA ASP A 180 4.58 -1.63 -3.99
C ASP A 180 4.24 -2.98 -4.61
N MET A 181 3.01 -3.47 -4.48
CA MET A 181 2.53 -4.81 -4.82
C MET A 181 3.04 -5.93 -3.87
N ALA A 182 2.15 -6.84 -3.50
CA ALA A 182 2.43 -7.96 -2.60
C ALA A 182 2.81 -9.22 -3.38
N ARG A 183 3.91 -9.21 -4.16
CA ARG A 183 4.29 -10.32 -5.05
C ARG A 183 5.20 -11.37 -4.41
N ASP A 184 5.96 -11.00 -3.38
CA ASP A 184 6.80 -11.93 -2.62
C ASP A 184 6.24 -12.10 -1.20
N PRO A 185 5.65 -13.27 -0.86
CA PRO A 185 5.07 -13.49 0.47
C PRO A 185 6.09 -13.49 1.61
N ARG A 186 7.38 -13.57 1.31
CA ARG A 186 8.45 -13.50 2.32
C ARG A 186 8.72 -12.08 2.79
N TRP A 187 8.35 -11.08 1.99
CA TRP A 187 8.60 -9.67 2.30
C TRP A 187 7.73 -9.22 3.48
N PRO A 188 8.28 -8.52 4.50
CA PRO A 188 7.53 -8.21 5.72
C PRO A 188 6.50 -7.09 5.57
N ARG A 189 6.42 -6.43 4.41
CA ARG A 189 5.52 -5.31 4.16
C ARG A 189 4.41 -5.65 3.14
N VAL A 190 4.12 -6.95 2.94
CA VAL A 190 3.02 -7.44 2.08
C VAL A 190 1.71 -6.77 2.43
N TRP A 191 1.38 -6.69 3.72
CA TRP A 191 0.12 -6.16 4.24
C TRP A 191 -0.07 -4.64 4.06
N GLU A 192 1.00 -3.89 3.76
CA GLU A 192 0.92 -2.46 3.50
C GLU A 192 0.38 -2.13 2.10
N ASN A 193 0.25 -3.13 1.21
CA ASN A 193 -0.13 -2.98 -0.19
C ASN A 193 -1.51 -3.55 -0.47
N TYR A 194 -2.09 -3.23 -1.65
CA TYR A 194 -3.44 -3.68 -2.03
C TYR A 194 -3.47 -5.06 -2.70
N GLY A 195 -2.38 -5.83 -2.65
CA GLY A 195 -2.28 -7.17 -3.23
C GLY A 195 -1.20 -7.30 -4.30
N GLU A 196 -1.17 -8.46 -4.99
CA GLU A 196 -0.11 -8.79 -5.95
C GLU A 196 -0.30 -8.17 -7.34
N ASP A 197 -1.52 -7.72 -7.67
CA ASP A 197 -1.87 -7.23 -8.99
C ASP A 197 -1.61 -5.73 -9.16
N CYS A 198 -0.98 -5.33 -10.27
CA CYS A 198 -0.62 -3.94 -10.53
C CYS A 198 -1.84 -3.05 -10.81
N LEU A 199 -2.92 -3.57 -11.43
CA LEU A 199 -4.14 -2.81 -11.68
C LEU A 199 -4.90 -2.54 -10.38
N VAL A 200 -4.99 -3.53 -9.48
CA VAL A 200 -5.61 -3.34 -8.17
C VAL A 200 -4.86 -2.26 -7.39
N ASN A 201 -3.52 -2.33 -7.31
CA ASN A 201 -2.72 -1.29 -6.67
C ASN A 201 -2.87 0.08 -7.35
N ALA A 202 -2.96 0.14 -8.68
CA ALA A 202 -3.18 1.38 -9.42
C ALA A 202 -4.55 2.00 -9.11
N ILE A 203 -5.63 1.21 -9.14
CA ILE A 203 -6.99 1.69 -8.87
C ILE A 203 -7.14 2.11 -7.41
N MET A 204 -6.74 1.26 -6.46
CA MET A 204 -6.87 1.55 -5.03
C MET A 204 -5.97 2.72 -4.61
N GLY A 205 -4.71 2.72 -5.06
CA GLY A 205 -3.76 3.80 -4.77
C GLY A 205 -4.21 5.15 -5.32
N SER A 206 -4.63 5.22 -6.59
CA SER A 206 -5.13 6.47 -7.19
C SER A 206 -6.44 6.95 -6.54
N THR A 207 -7.28 6.02 -6.12
CA THR A 207 -8.50 6.34 -5.36
C THR A 207 -8.16 6.88 -3.96
N ALA A 208 -7.19 6.28 -3.27
CA ALA A 208 -6.72 6.78 -1.99
C ALA A 208 -6.12 8.20 -2.11
N VAL A 209 -5.33 8.49 -3.16
CA VAL A 209 -4.81 9.85 -3.43
C VAL A 209 -5.95 10.87 -3.47
N ARG A 210 -7.03 10.59 -4.22
CA ARG A 210 -8.20 11.48 -4.28
C ARG A 210 -8.92 11.58 -2.94
N GLY A 211 -9.03 10.50 -2.19
CA GLY A 211 -9.60 10.52 -0.83
C GLY A 211 -8.78 11.39 0.12
N PHE A 212 -7.46 11.31 0.09
CA PHE A 212 -6.57 12.13 0.92
C PHE A 212 -6.56 13.60 0.51
N GLN A 213 -6.46 13.91 -0.79
CA GLN A 213 -6.18 15.26 -1.30
C GLN A 213 -7.43 15.99 -1.80
N GLY A 214 -8.52 15.29 -2.14
CA GLY A 214 -9.64 15.83 -2.89
C GLY A 214 -9.39 15.81 -4.41
N ASP A 215 -10.26 16.47 -5.16
CA ASP A 215 -10.26 16.41 -6.63
C ASP A 215 -9.43 17.51 -7.31
N ASP A 216 -9.03 18.56 -6.56
CA ASP A 216 -8.16 19.64 -7.07
C ASP A 216 -6.78 19.59 -6.41
N PRO A 217 -5.76 19.06 -7.08
CA PRO A 217 -4.41 18.95 -6.52
C PRO A 217 -3.69 20.29 -6.33
N ASN A 218 -4.20 21.39 -6.91
CA ASN A 218 -3.65 22.71 -6.71
C ASN A 218 -4.19 23.42 -5.46
N HIS A 219 -5.35 23.00 -4.94
CA HIS A 219 -6.01 23.62 -3.79
C HIS A 219 -6.54 22.53 -2.85
N ILE A 220 -5.66 22.04 -1.98
CA ILE A 220 -6.02 21.00 -1.00
C ILE A 220 -6.94 21.62 0.06
N PRO A 221 -8.17 21.11 0.23
CA PRO A 221 -9.10 21.63 1.22
C PRO A 221 -8.58 21.50 2.65
N ALA A 222 -9.06 22.32 3.57
CA ALA A 222 -8.62 22.33 4.96
C ALA A 222 -8.92 21.01 5.72
N ASP A 223 -9.84 20.18 5.20
CA ASP A 223 -10.18 18.86 5.73
C ASP A 223 -9.47 17.70 4.98
N ARG A 224 -8.46 18.04 4.17
CA ARG A 224 -7.64 17.10 3.40
C ARG A 224 -6.16 17.30 3.67
N ILE A 225 -5.33 16.34 3.24
CA ILE A 225 -3.87 16.32 3.43
C ILE A 225 -3.17 15.97 2.13
N ALA A 226 -1.89 16.32 2.00
CA ALA A 226 -1.06 15.82 0.93
C ALA A 226 -0.69 14.35 1.17
N THR A 227 -0.52 13.60 0.09
CA THR A 227 0.00 12.23 0.09
C THR A 227 1.49 12.18 -0.19
N SER A 228 2.17 11.13 0.30
CA SER A 228 3.44 10.68 -0.23
C SER A 228 3.31 9.21 -0.63
N VAL A 229 3.10 8.99 -1.91
CA VAL A 229 2.94 7.62 -2.45
C VAL A 229 4.27 6.88 -2.34
N LYS A 230 4.26 5.65 -1.83
CA LYS A 230 5.49 4.92 -1.52
C LYS A 230 5.44 3.45 -1.88
N HIS A 231 6.60 2.79 -2.04
CA HIS A 231 7.97 3.29 -2.13
C HIS A 231 8.46 3.18 -3.57
N TYR A 232 8.73 4.27 -4.22
CA TYR A 232 9.02 4.34 -5.65
C TYR A 232 10.39 3.77 -5.98
N MET A 233 10.50 2.69 -6.70
CA MET A 233 9.59 1.60 -7.04
C MET A 233 10.33 0.25 -6.99
N GLY A 234 9.61 -0.90 -7.14
CA GLY A 234 10.24 -2.23 -7.18
C GLY A 234 10.75 -2.73 -5.84
N TYR A 235 10.32 -2.15 -4.74
CA TYR A 235 10.79 -2.42 -3.38
C TYR A 235 10.32 -3.78 -2.83
N SER A 236 9.13 -4.23 -3.24
CA SER A 236 8.47 -5.43 -2.73
C SER A 236 8.96 -6.76 -3.32
N MET A 237 9.96 -6.74 -4.20
CA MET A 237 10.49 -7.92 -4.86
C MET A 237 11.98 -8.14 -4.57
N PRO A 238 12.41 -8.09 -3.29
CA PRO A 238 13.80 -8.33 -2.95
C PRO A 238 14.15 -9.81 -3.18
N ARG A 239 15.31 -10.07 -3.76
CA ARG A 239 15.75 -11.44 -4.06
C ARG A 239 15.74 -12.38 -2.84
N THR A 240 16.03 -11.85 -1.67
CA THR A 240 16.06 -12.63 -0.42
C THR A 240 14.72 -12.72 0.29
N GLY A 241 13.69 -12.00 -0.17
CA GLY A 241 12.43 -11.80 0.54
C GLY A 241 12.54 -10.91 1.78
N LYS A 242 13.70 -10.30 2.05
CA LYS A 242 13.95 -9.48 3.25
C LYS A 242 13.90 -8.00 2.92
N ASP A 243 13.38 -7.24 3.87
CA ASP A 243 13.23 -5.79 3.77
C ASP A 243 14.58 -5.10 3.50
N ARG A 244 14.56 -4.03 2.71
CA ARG A 244 15.70 -3.17 2.37
C ARG A 244 16.86 -3.91 1.69
N THR A 245 16.58 -5.03 1.00
CA THR A 245 17.58 -5.81 0.27
C THR A 245 17.39 -5.72 -1.25
N PRO A 246 18.44 -6.00 -2.06
CA PRO A 246 18.40 -5.77 -3.50
C PRO A 246 17.33 -6.58 -4.24
N ALA A 247 16.64 -5.92 -5.18
CA ALA A 247 15.75 -6.54 -6.16
C ALA A 247 16.45 -6.71 -7.52
N TYR A 248 16.03 -7.73 -8.29
CA TYR A 248 16.48 -7.97 -9.66
C TYR A 248 15.24 -8.11 -10.55
N ILE A 249 14.95 -7.05 -11.28
CA ILE A 249 13.71 -6.89 -12.02
C ILE A 249 14.06 -6.53 -13.46
N SER A 250 13.44 -7.19 -14.44
CA SER A 250 13.63 -6.82 -15.84
C SER A 250 13.09 -5.40 -16.10
N VAL A 251 13.65 -4.69 -17.08
CA VAL A 251 13.16 -3.35 -17.45
C VAL A 251 11.70 -3.40 -17.88
N SER A 252 11.29 -4.47 -18.59
CA SER A 252 9.91 -4.69 -18.99
C SER A 252 8.98 -4.79 -17.78
N GLU A 253 9.29 -5.64 -16.81
CA GLU A 253 8.47 -5.81 -15.61
C GLU A 253 8.46 -4.56 -14.73
N LEU A 254 9.62 -3.91 -14.59
CA LEU A 254 9.74 -2.67 -13.83
C LEU A 254 8.83 -1.57 -14.40
N ARG A 255 8.83 -1.41 -15.74
CA ARG A 255 8.04 -0.38 -16.41
C ARG A 255 6.56 -0.74 -16.52
N GLU A 256 6.26 -2.00 -16.79
CA GLU A 256 4.89 -2.46 -17.01
C GLU A 256 4.10 -2.64 -15.71
N LYS A 257 4.74 -3.20 -14.67
CA LYS A 257 4.05 -3.56 -13.42
C LYS A 257 4.39 -2.61 -12.28
N CYS A 258 5.69 -2.42 -11.98
CA CYS A 258 6.08 -1.64 -10.81
C CYS A 258 5.80 -0.13 -10.97
N PHE A 259 5.94 0.40 -12.19
CA PHE A 259 5.68 1.83 -12.45
C PHE A 259 4.20 2.17 -12.58
N ALA A 260 3.35 1.24 -13.04
CA ALA A 260 1.95 1.49 -13.33
C ALA A 260 1.14 2.04 -12.14
N PRO A 261 1.25 1.51 -10.90
CA PRO A 261 0.55 2.08 -9.75
C PRO A 261 0.97 3.51 -9.42
N PHE A 262 2.27 3.81 -9.50
CA PHE A 262 2.78 5.18 -9.26
C PHE A 262 2.32 6.15 -10.34
N LYS A 263 2.33 5.72 -11.60
CA LYS A 263 1.80 6.50 -12.73
C LYS A 263 0.33 6.85 -12.50
N ALA A 264 -0.49 5.89 -12.12
CA ALA A 264 -1.90 6.12 -11.81
C ALA A 264 -2.10 7.10 -10.63
N CYS A 265 -1.28 7.01 -9.59
CA CYS A 265 -1.32 7.94 -8.47
C CYS A 265 -0.90 9.37 -8.89
N VAL A 266 0.13 9.50 -9.74
CA VAL A 266 0.55 10.79 -10.31
C VAL A 266 -0.57 11.41 -11.15
N GLU A 267 -1.21 10.62 -12.01
CA GLU A 267 -2.35 11.05 -12.83
C GLU A 267 -3.58 11.42 -11.99
N ALA A 268 -3.71 10.85 -10.78
CA ALA A 268 -4.72 11.24 -9.80
C ALA A 268 -4.35 12.49 -8.99
N GLY A 269 -3.18 13.09 -9.22
CA GLY A 269 -2.74 14.32 -8.61
C GLY A 269 -1.83 14.18 -7.38
N ALA A 270 -1.17 13.03 -7.17
CA ALA A 270 -0.25 12.84 -6.05
C ALA A 270 0.83 13.93 -5.99
N LEU A 271 0.92 14.62 -4.83
CA LEU A 271 1.79 15.78 -4.66
C LEU A 271 3.21 15.42 -4.26
N THR A 272 3.40 14.28 -3.59
CA THR A 272 4.74 13.81 -3.21
C THR A 272 4.88 12.30 -3.40
N ILE A 273 6.12 11.84 -3.56
CA ILE A 273 6.48 10.42 -3.68
C ILE A 273 7.71 10.15 -2.82
N MET A 274 7.66 9.09 -2.01
CA MET A 274 8.80 8.60 -1.25
C MET A 274 9.52 7.51 -2.05
N VAL A 275 10.86 7.59 -2.08
CA VAL A 275 11.71 6.69 -2.87
C VAL A 275 11.93 5.35 -2.16
N ASN A 276 12.09 4.28 -2.92
CA ASN A 276 12.42 2.93 -2.46
C ASN A 276 13.75 2.88 -1.69
N SER A 277 13.72 2.31 -0.48
CA SER A 277 14.88 2.16 0.39
C SER A 277 15.76 0.94 0.03
N GLY A 278 15.96 0.66 -1.25
CA GLY A 278 16.74 -0.47 -1.73
C GLY A 278 17.43 -0.18 -3.07
N SER A 279 17.99 -1.24 -3.66
CA SER A 279 18.61 -1.17 -4.98
C SER A 279 17.90 -2.10 -5.97
N ILE A 280 17.87 -1.70 -7.24
CA ILE A 280 17.34 -2.48 -8.36
C ILE A 280 18.50 -2.77 -9.32
N ASN A 281 18.69 -4.06 -9.64
CA ASN A 281 19.74 -4.49 -10.57
C ASN A 281 21.15 -3.97 -10.20
N GLY A 282 21.41 -3.82 -8.89
CA GLY A 282 22.68 -3.35 -8.36
C GLY A 282 22.84 -1.83 -8.27
N LYS A 283 21.82 -1.04 -8.63
CA LYS A 283 21.84 0.42 -8.52
C LYS A 283 20.84 0.89 -7.45
N PRO A 284 21.29 1.61 -6.40
CA PRO A 284 20.37 2.20 -5.42
C PRO A 284 19.41 3.18 -6.11
N VAL A 285 18.11 3.10 -5.77
CA VAL A 285 17.12 3.95 -6.41
C VAL A 285 17.35 5.42 -6.12
N HIS A 286 17.83 5.77 -4.92
CA HIS A 286 18.20 7.15 -4.54
C HIS A 286 19.34 7.76 -5.38
N ALA A 287 20.08 6.96 -6.14
CA ALA A 287 21.13 7.40 -7.06
C ALA A 287 20.75 7.18 -8.54
N ASP A 288 19.50 6.84 -8.83
CA ASP A 288 19.02 6.53 -10.18
C ASP A 288 18.30 7.69 -10.85
N ARG A 289 19.05 8.51 -11.60
CA ARG A 289 18.49 9.65 -12.34
C ARG A 289 17.45 9.23 -13.39
N GLU A 290 17.60 8.06 -13.99
CA GLU A 290 16.66 7.57 -15.00
C GLU A 290 15.27 7.37 -14.36
N LEU A 291 15.20 6.67 -13.23
CA LEU A 291 13.95 6.43 -12.53
C LEU A 291 13.38 7.72 -11.92
N LEU A 292 14.22 8.48 -11.18
CA LEU A 292 13.76 9.63 -10.39
C LEU A 292 13.47 10.87 -11.23
N THR A 293 14.28 11.13 -12.24
CA THR A 293 14.14 12.35 -13.05
C THR A 293 13.49 12.05 -14.38
N GLN A 294 14.02 11.11 -15.17
CA GLN A 294 13.54 10.92 -16.54
C GLN A 294 12.13 10.33 -16.57
N TRP A 295 11.91 9.17 -15.95
CA TRP A 295 10.58 8.52 -16.01
C TRP A 295 9.50 9.32 -15.30
N LEU A 296 9.82 9.91 -14.14
CA LEU A 296 8.82 10.55 -13.29
C LEU A 296 8.63 12.04 -13.60
N LYS A 297 9.72 12.83 -13.62
CA LYS A 297 9.64 14.28 -13.79
C LYS A 297 9.58 14.70 -15.27
N GLU A 298 10.40 14.06 -16.13
CA GLU A 298 10.51 14.45 -17.55
C GLU A 298 9.46 13.76 -18.42
N ASP A 299 9.30 12.42 -18.34
CA ASP A 299 8.39 11.66 -19.22
C ASP A 299 6.91 11.84 -18.83
N LEU A 300 6.59 11.87 -17.51
CA LEU A 300 5.23 12.14 -17.05
C LEU A 300 4.90 13.63 -16.87
N GLY A 301 5.91 14.51 -16.90
CA GLY A 301 5.70 15.92 -16.60
C GLY A 301 5.24 16.17 -15.16
N TRP A 302 5.67 15.35 -14.20
CA TRP A 302 5.26 15.48 -12.79
C TRP A 302 6.02 16.61 -12.09
N ASP A 303 5.30 17.54 -11.50
CA ASP A 303 5.82 18.71 -10.82
C ASP A 303 5.86 18.59 -9.29
N GLY A 304 5.48 17.41 -8.75
CA GLY A 304 5.50 17.12 -7.31
C GLY A 304 6.90 16.93 -6.75
N MET A 305 7.00 16.64 -5.46
CA MET A 305 8.22 16.57 -4.67
C MET A 305 8.63 15.12 -4.40
N LEU A 306 9.90 14.78 -4.68
CA LEU A 306 10.53 13.52 -4.26
C LEU A 306 11.17 13.67 -2.90
N ILE A 307 10.78 12.79 -1.97
CA ILE A 307 11.42 12.65 -0.66
C ILE A 307 12.14 11.30 -0.55
N THR A 308 13.25 11.25 0.18
CA THR A 308 13.91 9.97 0.51
C THR A 308 13.11 9.17 1.54
N ASP A 309 13.41 7.89 1.70
CA ASP A 309 13.08 7.12 2.90
C ASP A 309 14.14 7.41 4.00
N TRP A 310 14.00 6.76 5.16
CA TRP A 310 14.73 7.02 6.40
C TRP A 310 16.25 6.93 6.26
N ALA A 311 16.94 8.08 6.34
CA ALA A 311 18.38 8.24 6.25
C ALA A 311 19.01 7.66 4.95
N ASP A 312 18.28 7.54 3.87
CA ASP A 312 18.72 6.77 2.70
C ASP A 312 19.78 7.47 1.84
N ILE A 313 19.94 8.78 1.95
CA ILE A 313 21.14 9.42 1.38
C ILE A 313 22.40 8.90 2.08
N ASN A 314 22.39 8.86 3.41
CA ASN A 314 23.52 8.33 4.16
C ASN A 314 23.76 6.85 3.89
N ASN A 315 22.70 6.10 3.61
CA ASN A 315 22.76 4.68 3.27
C ASN A 315 23.46 4.38 1.94
N LEU A 316 23.56 5.33 1.00
CA LEU A 316 24.41 5.18 -0.19
C LEU A 316 25.89 4.96 0.18
N TYR A 317 26.31 5.54 1.29
CA TYR A 317 27.65 5.34 1.86
C TYR A 317 27.73 4.15 2.82
N THR A 318 26.82 4.05 3.80
CA THR A 318 26.95 3.11 4.93
C THR A 318 26.43 1.71 4.63
N ARG A 319 25.41 1.56 3.76
CA ARG A 319 24.77 0.29 3.42
C ARG A 319 25.08 -0.17 2.00
N GLU A 320 24.89 0.71 1.03
CA GLU A 320 25.02 0.37 -0.40
C GLU A 320 26.47 0.44 -0.90
N HIS A 321 27.34 1.18 -0.21
CA HIS A 321 28.77 1.35 -0.54
C HIS A 321 29.04 1.85 -1.97
N VAL A 322 28.14 2.69 -2.51
CA VAL A 322 28.29 3.32 -3.83
C VAL A 322 28.91 4.72 -3.74
N ALA A 323 28.96 5.29 -2.55
CA ALA A 323 29.64 6.55 -2.23
C ALA A 323 30.76 6.30 -1.23
N ALA A 324 31.88 7.04 -1.33
CA ALA A 324 32.99 6.91 -0.43
C ALA A 324 32.80 7.59 0.93
N ASN A 325 31.85 8.54 1.01
CA ASN A 325 31.52 9.31 2.22
C ASN A 325 30.14 9.97 2.08
N LYS A 326 29.61 10.53 3.18
CA LYS A 326 28.30 11.20 3.21
C LYS A 326 28.20 12.35 2.20
N LYS A 327 29.24 13.13 1.98
CA LYS A 327 29.22 14.25 1.03
C LYS A 327 29.04 13.78 -0.41
N GLU A 328 29.72 12.73 -0.82
CA GLU A 328 29.55 12.11 -2.14
C GLU A 328 28.14 11.49 -2.29
N ALA A 329 27.62 10.86 -1.24
CA ALA A 329 26.24 10.35 -1.21
C ALA A 329 25.22 11.45 -1.46
N ILE A 330 25.37 12.62 -0.84
CA ILE A 330 24.51 13.79 -1.06
C ILE A 330 24.62 14.29 -2.52
N GLU A 331 25.85 14.38 -3.07
CA GLU A 331 26.09 14.76 -4.47
C GLU A 331 25.32 13.85 -5.42
N MET A 332 25.41 12.53 -5.20
CA MET A 332 24.72 11.52 -6.04
C MET A 332 23.21 11.66 -5.97
N ALA A 333 22.63 11.70 -4.77
CA ALA A 333 21.19 11.71 -4.58
C ALA A 333 20.51 12.99 -5.10
N ILE A 334 21.10 14.15 -4.78
CA ILE A 334 20.52 15.44 -5.23
C ILE A 334 20.60 15.58 -6.75
N ASN A 335 21.72 15.18 -7.37
CA ASN A 335 21.85 15.19 -8.82
C ASN A 335 20.99 14.13 -9.52
N ALA A 336 20.63 13.04 -8.83
CA ALA A 336 19.68 12.05 -9.35
C ALA A 336 18.22 12.56 -9.37
N GLY A 337 17.87 13.56 -8.53
CA GLY A 337 16.53 14.17 -8.56
C GLY A 337 15.82 14.26 -7.20
N ILE A 338 16.46 13.92 -6.10
CA ILE A 338 15.86 14.08 -4.75
C ILE A 338 15.63 15.57 -4.46
N ASP A 339 14.45 15.90 -3.94
CA ASP A 339 14.03 17.27 -3.64
C ASP A 339 14.04 17.55 -2.13
N MET A 340 13.67 16.57 -1.30
CA MET A 340 13.74 16.66 0.15
C MET A 340 14.44 15.43 0.72
N ALA A 341 15.35 15.67 1.66
CA ALA A 341 16.08 14.62 2.35
C ALA A 341 15.48 14.37 3.73
N MET A 342 15.00 13.16 3.97
CA MET A 342 14.68 12.66 5.30
C MET A 342 15.99 12.35 6.01
N GLU A 343 16.53 13.34 6.70
CA GLU A 343 17.78 13.27 7.50
C GLU A 343 17.40 13.28 8.99
N PRO A 344 16.98 12.13 9.55
CA PRO A 344 16.27 12.12 10.81
C PRO A 344 17.10 12.51 12.02
N TYR A 345 18.45 12.46 11.92
CA TYR A 345 19.29 12.49 13.11
C TYR A 345 20.07 13.78 13.30
N ASP A 346 20.55 14.43 12.23
CA ASP A 346 21.46 15.56 12.34
C ASP A 346 21.36 16.58 11.20
N LEU A 347 21.92 17.76 11.44
CA LEU A 347 21.96 18.89 10.51
C LEU A 347 23.23 18.92 9.62
N ASN A 348 24.10 17.93 9.72
CA ASN A 348 25.34 17.89 8.94
C ASN A 348 25.08 17.83 7.43
N TYR A 349 23.93 17.27 7.03
CA TYR A 349 23.44 17.30 5.67
C TYR A 349 23.43 18.73 5.09
N CYS A 350 22.88 19.69 5.83
CA CYS A 350 22.80 21.09 5.39
C CYS A 350 24.19 21.68 5.14
N THR A 351 25.16 21.41 6.01
CA THR A 351 26.53 21.90 5.88
C THR A 351 27.21 21.32 4.64
N LEU A 352 27.11 19.98 4.46
CA LEU A 352 27.74 19.31 3.34
C LEU A 352 27.10 19.67 1.99
N LEU A 353 25.77 19.84 1.95
CA LEU A 353 25.07 20.27 0.74
C LEU A 353 25.47 21.72 0.36
N LYS A 354 25.61 22.62 1.34
CA LYS A 354 26.12 23.99 1.11
C LYS A 354 27.52 23.98 0.49
N GLU A 355 28.42 23.16 1.01
CA GLU A 355 29.76 23.01 0.46
C GLU A 355 29.73 22.52 -0.99
N LEU A 356 28.91 21.50 -1.31
CA LEU A 356 28.77 20.96 -2.66
C LEU A 356 28.28 21.99 -3.68
N VAL A 357 27.37 22.88 -3.26
CA VAL A 357 26.92 23.99 -4.11
C VAL A 357 28.01 25.01 -4.32
N GLN A 358 28.77 25.39 -3.26
CA GLN A 358 29.91 26.32 -3.35
C GLN A 358 31.05 25.76 -4.22
N GLU A 359 31.26 24.45 -4.16
CA GLU A 359 32.23 23.72 -5.01
C GLU A 359 31.72 23.49 -6.44
N LYS A 360 30.49 23.90 -6.76
CA LYS A 360 29.83 23.70 -8.06
C LYS A 360 29.63 22.24 -8.46
N LYS A 361 29.63 21.33 -7.50
CA LYS A 361 29.32 19.92 -7.67
C LYS A 361 27.81 19.70 -7.87
N ILE A 362 27.01 20.53 -7.24
CA ILE A 362 25.56 20.62 -7.42
C ILE A 362 25.25 22.03 -7.96
N PRO A 363 24.62 22.15 -9.14
CA PRO A 363 24.30 23.45 -9.70
C PRO A 363 23.15 24.11 -8.93
N MET A 364 23.18 25.46 -8.79
CA MET A 364 22.12 26.21 -8.12
C MET A 364 20.74 25.94 -8.73
N SER A 365 20.67 25.72 -10.05
CA SER A 365 19.43 25.40 -10.73
C SER A 365 18.75 24.11 -10.24
N ARG A 366 19.54 23.12 -9.76
CA ARG A 366 19.00 21.90 -9.16
C ARG A 366 18.44 22.18 -7.75
N ILE A 367 19.10 23.03 -6.99
CA ILE A 367 18.59 23.49 -5.68
C ILE A 367 17.28 24.26 -5.88
N ASP A 368 17.27 25.20 -6.82
CA ASP A 368 16.08 25.99 -7.14
C ASP A 368 14.90 25.13 -7.59
N ASP A 369 15.14 24.08 -8.39
CA ASP A 369 14.09 23.14 -8.79
C ASP A 369 13.53 22.35 -7.58
N ALA A 370 14.39 21.88 -6.68
CA ALA A 370 13.96 21.18 -5.47
C ALA A 370 13.11 22.07 -4.57
N VAL A 371 13.61 23.27 -4.28
CA VAL A 371 12.91 24.23 -3.42
C VAL A 371 11.59 24.68 -4.03
N ARG A 372 11.54 24.90 -5.36
CA ARG A 372 10.31 25.23 -6.08
C ARG A 372 9.23 24.18 -5.84
N ARG A 373 9.58 22.88 -5.87
CA ARG A 373 8.66 21.77 -5.61
C ARG A 373 8.18 21.75 -4.15
N VAL A 374 9.07 21.99 -3.20
CA VAL A 374 8.72 22.10 -1.77
C VAL A 374 7.79 23.27 -1.51
N LEU A 375 8.08 24.46 -2.05
CA LEU A 375 7.24 25.64 -1.88
C LEU A 375 5.87 25.46 -2.53
N ARG A 376 5.82 24.90 -3.74
CA ARG A 376 4.56 24.58 -4.44
C ARG A 376 3.66 23.71 -3.58
N LEU A 377 4.21 22.65 -2.96
CA LEU A 377 3.47 21.79 -2.02
C LEU A 377 2.87 22.60 -0.87
N LYS A 378 3.64 23.50 -0.26
CA LYS A 378 3.18 24.33 0.87
C LYS A 378 2.07 25.33 0.45
N PHE A 379 2.16 25.90 -0.75
CA PHE A 379 1.10 26.76 -1.31
C PHE A 379 -0.16 25.96 -1.64
N ARG A 380 -0.03 24.78 -2.27
CA ARG A 380 -1.15 23.88 -2.58
C ARG A 380 -1.92 23.44 -1.32
N LEU A 381 -1.21 23.27 -0.20
CA LEU A 381 -1.78 22.96 1.11
C LEU A 381 -2.38 24.17 1.84
N GLY A 382 -2.22 25.40 1.29
CA GLY A 382 -2.70 26.62 1.93
C GLY A 382 -1.99 26.98 3.24
N LEU A 383 -0.78 26.45 3.51
CA LEU A 383 -0.08 26.62 4.79
C LEU A 383 0.37 28.04 5.04
N PHE A 384 0.56 28.88 4.01
CA PHE A 384 0.91 30.29 4.17
C PHE A 384 -0.25 31.11 4.75
N ASP A 385 -1.49 30.76 4.42
CA ASP A 385 -2.69 31.42 4.91
C ASP A 385 -3.19 30.80 6.22
N HIS A 386 -3.07 29.48 6.35
CA HIS A 386 -3.56 28.67 7.47
C HIS A 386 -2.52 27.64 7.92
N PRO A 387 -1.45 28.09 8.62
CA PRO A 387 -0.36 27.19 9.04
C PRO A 387 -0.79 26.17 10.10
N ASN A 388 -1.89 26.43 10.81
CA ASN A 388 -2.42 25.56 11.86
C ASN A 388 -3.90 25.25 11.65
N THR A 389 -4.31 24.07 12.17
CA THR A 389 -5.70 23.66 12.32
C THR A 389 -6.00 23.34 13.79
N LEU A 390 -7.27 23.40 14.19
CA LEU A 390 -7.68 23.19 15.58
C LEU A 390 -8.71 22.07 15.66
N LEU A 391 -8.55 21.15 16.60
CA LEU A 391 -9.46 20.00 16.79
C LEU A 391 -10.95 20.41 16.84
N LYS A 392 -11.27 21.56 17.46
CA LYS A 392 -12.66 22.05 17.55
C LYS A 392 -13.34 22.29 16.20
N ASP A 393 -12.56 22.46 15.13
CA ASP A 393 -13.08 22.70 13.77
C ASP A 393 -13.37 21.36 13.03
N TYR A 394 -13.09 20.23 13.69
CA TYR A 394 -13.26 18.87 13.17
C TYR A 394 -14.21 18.03 14.05
N PRO A 395 -15.51 18.35 14.11
CA PRO A 395 -16.47 17.72 15.03
C PRO A 395 -16.72 16.23 14.76
N LEU A 396 -16.31 15.71 13.59
CA LEU A 396 -16.45 14.29 13.25
C LEU A 396 -15.22 13.45 13.65
N PHE A 397 -14.18 14.05 14.27
CA PHE A 397 -13.01 13.30 14.75
C PHE A 397 -13.44 12.18 15.71
N GLY A 398 -13.07 10.92 15.40
CA GLY A 398 -13.43 9.75 16.19
C GLY A 398 -14.93 9.49 16.30
N SER A 399 -15.75 9.97 15.35
CA SER A 399 -17.21 9.86 15.38
C SER A 399 -17.71 8.45 15.14
N LYS A 400 -18.98 8.21 15.52
CA LYS A 400 -19.66 6.96 15.20
C LYS A 400 -19.85 6.76 13.69
N GLU A 401 -19.94 7.82 12.93
CA GLU A 401 -20.03 7.78 11.47
C GLU A 401 -18.74 7.19 10.88
N HIS A 402 -17.58 7.71 11.30
CA HIS A 402 -16.29 7.19 10.89
C HIS A 402 -16.09 5.73 11.35
N ALA A 403 -16.52 5.40 12.56
CA ALA A 403 -16.49 4.05 13.10
C ALA A 403 -17.27 3.05 12.25
N LEU A 404 -18.45 3.44 11.75
CA LEU A 404 -19.28 2.59 10.88
C LEU A 404 -18.61 2.34 9.52
N ILE A 405 -17.94 3.34 8.94
CA ILE A 405 -17.18 3.15 7.70
C ILE A 405 -16.05 2.13 7.91
N ALA A 406 -15.34 2.21 9.04
CA ALA A 406 -14.27 1.28 9.37
C ALA A 406 -14.79 -0.15 9.63
N LEU A 407 -15.95 -0.31 10.29
CA LEU A 407 -16.60 -1.60 10.45
C LEU A 407 -17.00 -2.20 9.09
N HIS A 408 -17.66 -1.44 8.22
CA HIS A 408 -18.04 -1.91 6.88
C HIS A 408 -16.81 -2.30 6.04
N ALA A 409 -15.70 -1.56 6.16
CA ALA A 409 -14.46 -1.91 5.48
C ALA A 409 -13.90 -3.25 5.99
N ALA A 410 -13.96 -3.53 7.28
CA ALA A 410 -13.58 -4.81 7.85
C ALA A 410 -14.50 -5.95 7.37
N GLU A 411 -15.82 -5.75 7.43
CA GLU A 411 -16.84 -6.72 6.98
C GLU A 411 -16.69 -7.11 5.49
N GLU A 412 -16.32 -6.15 4.62
CA GLU A 412 -16.12 -6.42 3.19
C GLU A 412 -14.74 -6.97 2.85
N SER A 413 -13.83 -7.10 3.80
CA SER A 413 -12.42 -7.45 3.57
C SER A 413 -12.00 -8.82 4.10
N GLU A 414 -12.81 -9.48 4.91
CA GLU A 414 -12.53 -10.81 5.45
C GLU A 414 -12.95 -11.91 4.47
N VAL A 415 -12.03 -12.81 4.12
CA VAL A 415 -12.19 -13.75 3.00
C VAL A 415 -12.60 -15.13 3.49
N LEU A 416 -13.78 -15.61 3.10
CA LEU A 416 -14.20 -16.99 3.33
C LEU A 416 -13.50 -17.92 2.32
N LEU A 417 -12.63 -18.82 2.79
CA LEU A 417 -11.80 -19.70 1.94
C LEU A 417 -12.29 -21.15 1.91
N LYS A 418 -13.01 -21.59 2.92
CA LYS A 418 -13.59 -22.92 3.02
C LYS A 418 -14.87 -22.90 3.84
N ASN A 419 -15.90 -23.64 3.41
CA ASN A 419 -17.16 -23.79 4.16
C ASN A 419 -17.76 -25.17 3.86
N LYS A 420 -17.16 -26.21 4.45
CA LYS A 420 -17.59 -27.60 4.25
C LYS A 420 -18.97 -27.83 4.83
N ASP A 421 -19.83 -28.47 4.06
CA ASP A 421 -21.21 -28.83 4.44
C ASP A 421 -22.04 -27.62 4.91
N ASN A 422 -21.66 -26.41 4.54
CA ASN A 422 -22.27 -25.14 4.97
C ASN A 422 -22.33 -25.01 6.51
N ILE A 423 -21.23 -25.32 7.20
CA ILE A 423 -21.13 -25.17 8.65
C ILE A 423 -21.30 -23.71 9.08
N LEU A 424 -20.95 -22.76 8.23
CA LEU A 424 -21.21 -21.32 8.38
C LEU A 424 -22.42 -20.92 7.52
N PRO A 425 -23.25 -19.97 8.00
CA PRO A 425 -23.18 -19.27 9.28
C PRO A 425 -23.49 -20.18 10.47
N LEU A 426 -22.94 -19.82 11.65
CA LEU A 426 -23.10 -20.61 12.88
C LEU A 426 -24.53 -20.50 13.45
N PRO A 427 -25.16 -21.62 13.82
CA PRO A 427 -26.44 -21.57 14.51
C PRO A 427 -26.29 -21.05 15.94
N GLN A 428 -27.27 -20.25 16.40
CA GLN A 428 -27.33 -19.76 17.78
C GLN A 428 -27.43 -20.88 18.81
N GLY A 429 -26.97 -20.62 20.04
CA GLY A 429 -27.07 -21.54 21.17
C GLY A 429 -26.04 -22.68 21.21
N LYS A 430 -25.10 -22.70 20.26
CA LYS A 430 -23.94 -23.62 20.30
C LYS A 430 -22.91 -23.19 21.33
N LYS A 431 -22.28 -24.18 21.96
CA LYS A 431 -21.12 -23.95 22.83
C LYS A 431 -19.86 -23.82 21.97
N LEU A 432 -19.16 -22.73 22.10
CA LEU A 432 -18.00 -22.39 21.31
C LEU A 432 -16.73 -22.37 22.19
N LEU A 433 -15.63 -22.88 21.66
CA LEU A 433 -14.29 -22.63 22.18
C LEU A 433 -13.59 -21.66 21.23
N VAL A 434 -13.14 -20.52 21.74
CA VAL A 434 -12.22 -19.62 21.03
C VAL A 434 -10.82 -19.91 21.54
N THR A 435 -9.87 -20.21 20.67
CA THR A 435 -8.52 -20.68 21.01
C THR A 435 -7.47 -20.13 20.04
N GLY A 436 -6.20 -20.26 20.38
CA GLY A 436 -5.08 -19.74 19.59
C GLY A 436 -4.58 -18.37 20.05
N PRO A 437 -3.37 -17.98 19.64
CA PRO A 437 -2.73 -16.76 20.16
C PRO A 437 -3.43 -15.47 19.71
N ASN A 438 -4.12 -15.49 18.55
CA ASN A 438 -4.80 -14.32 17.98
C ASN A 438 -6.22 -14.14 18.52
N ALA A 439 -6.72 -15.08 19.34
CA ALA A 439 -8.10 -15.09 19.85
C ALA A 439 -8.47 -13.85 20.69
N ASN A 440 -7.53 -13.29 21.44
CA ASN A 440 -7.80 -12.23 22.41
C ASN A 440 -6.69 -11.17 22.40
N SER A 441 -6.46 -10.55 21.26
CA SER A 441 -5.44 -9.50 21.05
C SER A 441 -5.87 -8.50 20.00
N MET A 442 -5.96 -7.24 20.38
CA MET A 442 -6.13 -6.13 19.44
C MET A 442 -4.85 -5.88 18.64
N ARG A 443 -3.68 -6.17 19.21
CA ARG A 443 -2.39 -6.08 18.57
C ARG A 443 -2.34 -6.93 17.30
N CYS A 444 -2.81 -8.18 17.36
CA CYS A 444 -2.85 -9.08 16.22
C CYS A 444 -3.82 -8.59 15.12
N LEU A 445 -4.99 -8.05 15.50
CA LEU A 445 -5.99 -7.54 14.56
C LEU A 445 -5.51 -6.31 13.77
N ASN A 446 -4.70 -5.47 14.40
CA ASN A 446 -4.27 -4.20 13.81
C ASN A 446 -2.94 -4.30 13.04
N GLY A 447 -2.00 -5.12 13.48
CA GLY A 447 -0.68 -5.22 12.86
C GLY A 447 0.25 -4.04 13.20
N GLY A 448 1.27 -3.83 12.37
CA GLY A 448 2.19 -2.70 12.49
C GLY A 448 1.54 -1.36 12.14
N TRP A 449 2.26 -0.25 12.34
CA TRP A 449 1.74 1.11 12.14
C TRP A 449 0.44 1.38 12.91
N SER A 450 0.25 0.79 14.09
CA SER A 450 -0.96 0.93 14.90
C SER A 450 -0.61 1.43 16.28
N TYR A 451 -0.93 2.70 16.58
CA TYR A 451 -0.60 3.42 17.82
C TYR A 451 0.90 3.47 18.16
N SER A 452 1.71 2.63 17.54
CA SER A 452 3.16 2.61 17.60
C SER A 452 3.72 1.96 16.33
N TRP A 453 5.00 2.22 16.00
CA TRP A 453 5.63 1.71 14.79
C TRP A 453 5.44 0.18 14.62
N GLN A 454 5.78 -0.60 15.64
CA GLN A 454 5.63 -2.07 15.60
C GLN A 454 4.23 -2.58 15.99
N GLY A 455 3.29 -1.69 16.33
CA GLY A 455 1.96 -2.06 16.81
C GLY A 455 1.95 -2.71 18.19
N HIS A 456 3.09 -2.75 18.89
CA HIS A 456 3.24 -3.47 20.17
C HIS A 456 2.49 -2.85 21.35
N LEU A 457 2.02 -1.60 21.21
CA LEU A 457 1.24 -0.91 22.22
C LEU A 457 -0.27 -0.92 21.94
N THR A 458 -0.71 -1.59 20.88
CA THR A 458 -2.13 -1.56 20.45
C THR A 458 -3.08 -2.03 21.53
N ASP A 459 -2.79 -3.14 22.23
CA ASP A 459 -3.68 -3.64 23.29
C ASP A 459 -3.88 -2.62 24.44
N ARG A 460 -2.93 -1.69 24.65
CA ARG A 460 -3.05 -0.61 25.62
C ARG A 460 -3.98 0.51 25.17
N PHE A 461 -3.99 0.85 23.87
CA PHE A 461 -4.70 2.02 23.35
C PHE A 461 -6.04 1.66 22.69
N ALA A 462 -6.23 0.38 22.36
CA ALA A 462 -7.43 -0.14 21.69
C ALA A 462 -8.36 -0.92 22.66
N ASP A 463 -8.25 -0.70 23.95
CA ASP A 463 -9.00 -1.39 25.01
C ASP A 463 -10.53 -1.18 24.96
N LYS A 464 -10.98 -0.17 24.21
CA LYS A 464 -12.42 0.12 23.98
C LYS A 464 -13.03 -0.69 22.83
N TYR A 465 -12.22 -1.41 22.05
CA TYR A 465 -12.67 -2.22 20.92
C TYR A 465 -12.68 -3.71 21.30
N ASN A 466 -13.46 -4.50 20.57
CA ASN A 466 -13.60 -5.90 20.85
C ASN A 466 -12.52 -6.75 20.17
N THR A 467 -11.83 -7.59 20.93
CA THR A 467 -11.05 -8.70 20.39
C THR A 467 -11.97 -9.72 19.70
N ILE A 468 -11.40 -10.70 18.98
CA ILE A 468 -12.20 -11.79 18.38
C ILE A 468 -13.06 -12.49 19.45
N TYR A 469 -12.45 -12.82 20.60
CA TYR A 469 -13.17 -13.47 21.70
C TYR A 469 -14.31 -12.62 22.24
N GLU A 470 -14.07 -11.36 22.53
CA GLU A 470 -15.07 -10.44 23.08
C GLU A 470 -16.24 -10.21 22.11
N ALA A 471 -15.93 -10.02 20.84
CA ALA A 471 -16.94 -9.86 19.78
C ALA A 471 -17.82 -11.12 19.65
N ILE A 472 -17.22 -12.32 19.69
CA ILE A 472 -17.96 -13.59 19.68
C ILE A 472 -18.81 -13.75 20.94
N CYS A 473 -18.30 -13.37 22.12
CA CYS A 473 -19.12 -13.33 23.34
C CYS A 473 -20.33 -12.40 23.22
N ASN A 474 -20.13 -11.22 22.67
CA ASN A 474 -21.20 -10.26 22.46
C ASN A 474 -22.27 -10.78 21.47
N LYS A 475 -21.84 -11.50 20.43
CA LYS A 475 -22.72 -12.01 19.36
C LYS A 475 -23.49 -13.28 19.74
N PHE A 476 -22.83 -14.24 20.41
CA PHE A 476 -23.37 -15.57 20.69
C PHE A 476 -23.76 -15.79 22.17
N GLY A 477 -23.48 -14.82 23.04
CA GLY A 477 -23.71 -14.89 24.47
C GLY A 477 -22.53 -15.46 25.25
N ALA A 478 -22.02 -14.72 26.23
CA ALA A 478 -20.82 -15.06 26.99
C ALA A 478 -20.90 -16.43 27.68
N ASP A 479 -22.10 -16.86 28.10
CA ASP A 479 -22.30 -18.17 28.74
C ASP A 479 -22.12 -19.36 27.77
N HIS A 480 -22.12 -19.11 26.48
CA HIS A 480 -21.91 -20.09 25.40
C HIS A 480 -20.48 -20.13 24.88
N VAL A 481 -19.66 -19.14 25.23
CA VAL A 481 -18.31 -18.98 24.66
C VAL A 481 -17.25 -19.13 25.73
N ARG A 482 -16.28 -20.00 25.48
CA ARG A 482 -15.13 -20.23 26.34
C ARG A 482 -13.85 -19.79 25.65
N LEU A 483 -12.99 -19.06 26.35
CA LEU A 483 -11.61 -18.79 25.93
C LEU A 483 -10.66 -19.79 26.58
N GLU A 484 -9.82 -20.44 25.77
CA GLU A 484 -8.65 -21.18 26.19
C GLU A 484 -7.61 -21.14 25.09
N GLN A 485 -6.63 -20.24 25.20
CA GLN A 485 -5.75 -19.94 24.06
C GLN A 485 -4.81 -21.09 23.69
N GLY A 486 -4.29 -21.84 24.68
CA GLY A 486 -3.35 -22.96 24.45
C GLY A 486 -1.96 -22.55 23.95
N VAL A 487 -1.89 -21.46 23.15
CA VAL A 487 -0.66 -20.81 22.71
C VAL A 487 -0.86 -19.30 22.87
N THR A 488 0.16 -18.58 23.36
CA THR A 488 0.14 -17.11 23.51
C THR A 488 1.49 -16.52 23.14
N TYR A 489 1.50 -15.29 22.64
CA TYR A 489 2.73 -14.54 22.39
C TYR A 489 3.33 -13.96 23.67
N LYS A 490 4.66 -13.78 23.69
CA LYS A 490 5.33 -13.04 24.79
C LYS A 490 5.08 -11.55 24.61
N PRO A 491 4.56 -10.83 25.61
CA PRO A 491 4.26 -9.39 25.48
C PRO A 491 5.48 -8.55 25.09
N GLU A 492 6.63 -8.81 25.70
CA GLU A 492 7.90 -8.08 25.48
C GLU A 492 8.87 -8.82 24.54
N GLY A 493 8.43 -9.91 23.91
CA GLY A 493 9.24 -10.71 23.00
C GLY A 493 9.27 -10.15 21.59
N ALA A 494 10.14 -10.73 20.71
CA ALA A 494 10.04 -10.54 19.27
C ALA A 494 8.65 -10.97 18.78
N TYR A 495 8.21 -10.46 17.63
CA TYR A 495 6.82 -10.65 17.18
C TYR A 495 6.38 -12.12 17.07
N MET A 496 7.32 -13.04 16.83
CA MET A 496 7.04 -14.48 16.73
C MET A 496 7.28 -15.25 18.05
N GLU A 497 7.77 -14.60 19.09
CA GLU A 497 8.05 -15.32 20.33
C GLU A 497 6.78 -15.68 21.09
N GLU A 498 6.68 -16.97 21.39
CA GLU A 498 5.56 -17.55 22.11
C GLU A 498 5.97 -17.96 23.53
N ASN A 499 5.01 -17.97 24.45
CA ASN A 499 5.17 -18.58 25.78
C ASN A 499 5.16 -20.11 25.66
N GLU A 500 5.51 -20.81 26.74
CA GLU A 500 5.35 -22.27 26.83
C GLU A 500 3.87 -22.62 26.53
N PRO A 501 3.60 -23.52 25.57
CA PRO A 501 2.23 -23.81 25.15
C PRO A 501 1.48 -24.66 26.17
N GLU A 502 0.20 -24.34 26.35
CA GLU A 502 -0.72 -25.07 27.23
C GLU A 502 -1.78 -25.87 26.44
N ILE A 503 -1.33 -26.58 25.41
CA ILE A 503 -2.20 -27.26 24.43
C ILE A 503 -3.18 -28.23 25.07
N GLU A 504 -2.77 -28.97 26.13
CA GLU A 504 -3.63 -29.93 26.84
C GLU A 504 -4.85 -29.23 27.47
N LYS A 505 -4.70 -27.99 27.94
CA LYS A 505 -5.82 -27.23 28.50
C LYS A 505 -6.84 -26.91 27.42
N ALA A 506 -6.37 -26.46 26.24
CA ALA A 506 -7.23 -26.18 25.08
C ALA A 506 -7.97 -27.46 24.62
N VAL A 507 -7.28 -28.59 24.52
CA VAL A 507 -7.89 -29.87 24.15
C VAL A 507 -8.94 -30.31 25.18
N ALA A 508 -8.67 -30.14 26.49
CA ALA A 508 -9.63 -30.45 27.54
C ALA A 508 -10.87 -29.55 27.47
N ALA A 509 -10.70 -28.27 27.16
CA ALA A 509 -11.79 -27.33 26.94
C ALA A 509 -12.63 -27.72 25.71
N ALA A 510 -11.98 -28.10 24.62
CA ALA A 510 -12.60 -28.46 23.33
C ALA A 510 -13.56 -29.68 23.45
N ARG A 511 -13.31 -30.62 24.36
CA ARG A 511 -14.18 -31.77 24.56
C ARG A 511 -15.60 -31.39 25.05
N ASN A 512 -15.74 -30.23 25.67
CA ASN A 512 -16.99 -29.78 26.31
C ASN A 512 -17.76 -28.74 25.50
N VAL A 513 -17.38 -28.49 24.23
CA VAL A 513 -18.04 -27.56 23.33
C VAL A 513 -18.57 -28.26 22.09
N ASP A 514 -19.35 -27.55 21.28
CA ASP A 514 -19.88 -28.06 20.02
C ASP A 514 -18.94 -27.76 18.85
N ILE A 515 -18.30 -26.58 18.83
CA ILE A 515 -17.48 -26.07 17.75
C ILE A 515 -16.26 -25.35 18.30
N ILE A 516 -15.13 -25.48 17.61
CA ILE A 516 -13.86 -24.84 17.91
C ILE A 516 -13.62 -23.73 16.90
N ILE A 517 -13.29 -22.51 17.37
CA ILE A 517 -12.82 -21.38 16.57
C ILE A 517 -11.35 -21.20 16.90
N ALA A 518 -10.46 -21.66 16.01
CA ALA A 518 -9.01 -21.63 16.20
C ALA A 518 -8.42 -20.41 15.47
N CYS A 519 -7.99 -19.40 16.22
CA CYS A 519 -7.43 -18.15 15.73
C CYS A 519 -5.91 -18.23 15.74
N ILE A 520 -5.31 -18.44 14.59
CA ILE A 520 -3.86 -18.54 14.38
C ILE A 520 -3.36 -17.48 13.39
N GLY A 521 -2.06 -17.27 13.34
CA GLY A 521 -1.46 -16.33 12.44
C GLY A 521 -0.20 -15.68 12.98
N GLU A 522 -0.12 -14.37 12.85
CA GLU A 522 1.04 -13.57 13.23
C GLU A 522 0.68 -12.55 14.32
N ASN A 523 1.69 -12.17 15.12
CA ASN A 523 1.62 -10.98 15.97
C ASN A 523 2.01 -9.75 15.13
N SER A 524 1.87 -8.54 15.68
CA SER A 524 2.23 -7.31 14.96
C SER A 524 3.74 -7.17 14.73
N TYR A 525 4.10 -6.72 13.57
CA TYR A 525 5.45 -6.33 13.17
C TYR A 525 5.38 -5.26 12.06
N CYS A 526 6.49 -4.57 11.84
CA CYS A 526 6.66 -3.63 10.75
C CYS A 526 8.10 -3.69 10.23
N GLU A 527 8.29 -3.62 8.90
CA GLU A 527 9.59 -3.51 8.24
C GLU A 527 10.60 -4.63 8.61
N THR A 528 11.90 -4.29 8.70
CA THR A 528 13.01 -5.22 9.01
C THR A 528 12.77 -6.14 10.21
N PRO A 529 12.19 -5.70 11.34
CA PRO A 529 11.81 -6.61 12.42
C PRO A 529 10.89 -7.77 12.01
N GLY A 530 10.10 -7.61 10.94
CA GLY A 530 9.26 -8.64 10.36
C GLY A 530 9.97 -9.60 9.40
N ASN A 531 11.29 -9.47 9.17
CA ASN A 531 12.03 -10.41 8.33
C ASN A 531 11.95 -11.85 8.86
N LEU A 532 11.77 -12.80 7.94
CA LEU A 532 11.69 -14.22 8.28
C LEU A 532 12.59 -15.06 7.35
N SER A 533 12.83 -16.30 7.74
CA SER A 533 13.55 -17.28 6.92
C SER A 533 12.68 -18.46 6.52
N GLU A 534 11.51 -18.64 7.15
CA GLU A 534 10.55 -19.71 6.93
C GLU A 534 9.14 -19.14 6.85
N LEU A 535 8.37 -19.54 5.84
CA LEU A 535 6.95 -19.15 5.68
C LEU A 535 5.99 -20.02 6.50
N THR A 536 6.45 -21.13 7.09
CA THR A 536 5.60 -22.00 7.90
C THR A 536 5.02 -21.26 9.09
N ILE A 537 3.75 -21.56 9.43
CA ILE A 537 3.14 -21.11 10.69
C ILE A 537 3.94 -21.65 11.88
N SER A 538 3.87 -20.97 13.02
CA SER A 538 4.55 -21.43 14.25
C SER A 538 4.29 -22.90 14.56
N ALA A 539 5.34 -23.61 14.97
CA ALA A 539 5.25 -25.02 15.33
C ALA A 539 4.26 -25.28 16.49
N ASN A 540 4.13 -24.35 17.44
CA ASN A 540 3.17 -24.50 18.55
C ASN A 540 1.74 -24.28 18.07
N GLN A 541 1.49 -23.33 17.18
CA GLN A 541 0.17 -23.12 16.58
C GLN A 541 -0.23 -24.32 15.72
N SER A 542 0.70 -24.88 14.92
CA SER A 542 0.46 -26.10 14.15
C SER A 542 0.12 -27.28 15.08
N LYS A 543 0.88 -27.48 16.18
CA LYS A 543 0.59 -28.54 17.18
C LYS A 543 -0.77 -28.33 17.84
N LEU A 544 -1.15 -27.09 18.17
CA LEU A 544 -2.45 -26.78 18.75
C LEU A 544 -3.60 -27.25 17.85
N VAL A 545 -3.61 -26.82 16.58
CA VAL A 545 -4.67 -27.20 15.61
C VAL A 545 -4.74 -28.71 15.43
N LYS A 546 -3.60 -29.40 15.24
CA LYS A 546 -3.54 -30.87 15.14
C LYS A 546 -4.06 -31.58 16.38
N ALA A 547 -3.74 -31.09 17.57
CA ALA A 547 -4.23 -31.66 18.82
C ALA A 547 -5.75 -31.45 18.98
N LEU A 548 -6.27 -30.27 18.63
CA LEU A 548 -7.70 -29.97 18.65
C LEU A 548 -8.47 -30.88 17.67
N ALA A 549 -7.93 -31.17 16.49
CA ALA A 549 -8.54 -32.09 15.53
C ALA A 549 -8.75 -33.52 16.08
N THR A 550 -7.93 -33.96 17.03
CA THR A 550 -8.10 -35.27 17.69
C THR A 550 -9.38 -35.38 18.52
N THR A 551 -10.02 -34.25 18.84
CA THR A 551 -11.28 -34.24 19.61
C THR A 551 -12.49 -34.64 18.76
N GLY A 552 -12.36 -34.63 17.41
CA GLY A 552 -13.45 -34.88 16.46
C GLY A 552 -14.51 -33.77 16.44
N LYS A 553 -14.24 -32.62 17.01
CA LYS A 553 -15.13 -31.45 16.95
C LYS A 553 -14.86 -30.66 15.68
N PRO A 554 -15.89 -30.07 15.04
CA PRO A 554 -15.69 -29.18 13.92
C PRO A 554 -14.76 -28.01 14.28
N ILE A 555 -13.85 -27.68 13.37
CA ILE A 555 -12.88 -26.59 13.54
C ILE A 555 -13.16 -25.52 12.46
N ILE A 556 -13.37 -24.29 12.94
CA ILE A 556 -13.34 -23.08 12.12
C ILE A 556 -11.98 -22.44 12.32
N LEU A 557 -11.16 -22.44 11.29
CA LEU A 557 -9.82 -21.86 11.32
C LEU A 557 -9.89 -20.39 10.90
N ILE A 558 -9.46 -19.51 11.78
CA ILE A 558 -9.32 -18.09 11.51
C ILE A 558 -7.85 -17.79 11.31
N LEU A 559 -7.50 -17.28 10.13
CA LEU A 559 -6.16 -16.80 9.80
C LEU A 559 -6.13 -15.28 10.01
N ASN A 560 -5.24 -14.85 10.91
CA ASN A 560 -5.04 -13.42 11.18
C ASN A 560 -3.56 -13.12 10.95
N GLU A 561 -3.23 -12.73 9.76
CA GLU A 561 -1.85 -12.64 9.29
C GLU A 561 -1.64 -11.52 8.27
N GLY A 562 -0.48 -10.87 8.31
CA GLY A 562 -0.15 -9.79 7.39
C GLY A 562 0.40 -10.27 6.04
N ARG A 563 0.74 -11.53 5.96
CA ARG A 563 1.24 -12.23 4.75
C ARG A 563 0.89 -13.71 4.85
N PRO A 564 0.77 -14.44 3.73
CA PRO A 564 0.40 -15.85 3.76
C PRO A 564 1.45 -16.70 4.48
N ARG A 565 1.01 -17.57 5.39
CA ARG A 565 1.85 -18.54 6.10
C ARG A 565 1.46 -19.96 5.63
N ILE A 566 2.43 -20.83 5.47
CA ILE A 566 2.17 -22.21 4.97
C ILE A 566 1.37 -22.98 6.01
N ILE A 567 0.17 -23.42 5.59
CA ILE A 567 -0.81 -24.14 6.40
C ILE A 567 -1.37 -25.40 5.70
N ASN A 568 -0.68 -25.90 4.69
CA ASN A 568 -1.13 -27.00 3.83
C ASN A 568 -1.52 -28.28 4.57
N ASP A 569 -0.96 -28.50 5.77
CA ASP A 569 -1.24 -29.62 6.65
C ASP A 569 -2.33 -29.31 7.72
N LEU A 570 -2.73 -28.06 7.87
CA LEU A 570 -3.77 -27.63 8.80
C LEU A 570 -5.11 -27.43 8.12
N GLU A 571 -5.10 -26.88 6.89
CA GLU A 571 -6.34 -26.66 6.13
C GLU A 571 -7.23 -27.90 5.99
N PRO A 572 -6.71 -29.12 5.74
CA PRO A 572 -7.55 -30.31 5.67
C PRO A 572 -8.26 -30.67 6.99
N LEU A 573 -7.76 -30.21 8.11
CA LEU A 573 -8.31 -30.45 9.45
C LEU A 573 -9.47 -29.52 9.81
N ALA A 574 -9.63 -28.43 9.06
CA ALA A 574 -10.65 -27.42 9.29
C ALA A 574 -11.92 -27.70 8.47
N ASP A 575 -13.10 -27.47 9.04
CA ASP A 575 -14.39 -27.53 8.35
C ASP A 575 -14.74 -26.19 7.68
N ALA A 576 -14.26 -25.07 8.24
CA ALA A 576 -14.28 -23.77 7.57
C ALA A 576 -12.95 -23.04 7.78
N VAL A 577 -12.60 -22.15 6.84
CA VAL A 577 -11.43 -21.28 6.91
C VAL A 577 -11.83 -19.86 6.52
N ILE A 578 -11.52 -18.91 7.37
CA ILE A 578 -11.67 -17.48 7.06
C ILE A 578 -10.30 -16.82 7.24
N ASP A 579 -9.82 -16.13 6.23
CA ASP A 579 -8.64 -15.27 6.34
C ASP A 579 -9.13 -13.83 6.59
N ILE A 580 -8.89 -13.33 7.80
CA ILE A 580 -9.26 -11.98 8.19
C ILE A 580 -8.16 -10.96 7.90
N LEU A 581 -6.98 -11.44 7.47
CA LEU A 581 -5.82 -10.59 7.25
C LEU A 581 -5.51 -9.73 8.49
N LEU A 582 -5.48 -8.39 8.34
CA LEU A 582 -5.30 -7.40 9.41
C LEU A 582 -6.46 -6.38 9.39
N PRO A 583 -7.62 -6.74 9.96
CA PRO A 583 -8.88 -6.01 9.77
C PRO A 583 -9.03 -4.76 10.66
N GLY A 584 -8.03 -4.44 11.49
CA GLY A 584 -8.05 -3.25 12.34
C GLY A 584 -8.94 -3.35 13.57
N ASN A 585 -9.29 -2.19 14.14
CA ASN A 585 -10.01 -2.11 15.40
C ASN A 585 -11.39 -2.78 15.42
N TYR A 586 -12.06 -2.88 14.28
CA TYR A 586 -13.41 -3.45 14.15
C TYR A 586 -13.42 -4.88 13.61
N GLY A 587 -12.23 -5.50 13.42
CA GLY A 587 -12.11 -6.84 12.84
C GLY A 587 -12.78 -7.93 13.66
N GLY A 588 -12.72 -7.85 15.00
CA GLY A 588 -13.43 -8.80 15.86
C GLY A 588 -14.94 -8.76 15.66
N ASP A 589 -15.52 -7.56 15.59
CA ASP A 589 -16.96 -7.36 15.36
C ASP A 589 -17.37 -7.79 13.95
N ALA A 590 -16.56 -7.48 12.93
CA ALA A 590 -16.77 -7.90 11.54
C ALA A 590 -16.81 -9.42 11.42
N LEU A 591 -15.82 -10.11 11.98
CA LEU A 591 -15.76 -11.57 12.01
C LEU A 591 -17.00 -12.17 12.72
N ALA A 592 -17.38 -11.62 13.87
CA ALA A 592 -18.54 -12.09 14.59
C ALA A 592 -19.85 -11.94 13.78
N ASN A 593 -20.01 -10.83 13.02
CA ASN A 593 -21.14 -10.61 12.11
C ASN A 593 -21.14 -11.64 10.95
N ILE A 594 -19.97 -11.93 10.37
CA ILE A 594 -19.82 -12.98 9.35
C ILE A 594 -20.16 -14.34 9.93
N LEU A 595 -19.59 -14.73 11.07
CA LEU A 595 -19.85 -16.02 11.70
C LEU A 595 -21.34 -16.21 12.03
N ALA A 596 -22.05 -15.16 12.40
CA ALA A 596 -23.48 -15.18 12.69
C ALA A 596 -24.39 -15.18 11.44
N GLY A 597 -23.85 -14.81 10.28
CA GLY A 597 -24.62 -14.65 9.03
C GLY A 597 -25.33 -13.32 8.90
N ASP A 598 -25.02 -12.34 9.75
CA ASP A 598 -25.53 -10.97 9.62
C ASP A 598 -24.90 -10.26 8.42
N VAL A 599 -23.68 -10.67 8.07
CA VAL A 599 -22.94 -10.24 6.89
C VAL A 599 -22.58 -11.46 6.04
N ASN A 600 -22.85 -11.38 4.74
CA ASN A 600 -22.45 -12.40 3.78
C ASN A 600 -21.03 -12.08 3.24
N PRO A 601 -20.03 -12.96 3.40
CA PRO A 601 -18.68 -12.73 2.89
C PRO A 601 -18.65 -12.40 1.40
N SER A 602 -17.84 -11.41 1.03
CA SER A 602 -17.74 -10.95 -0.36
C SER A 602 -16.31 -10.60 -0.79
N ALA A 603 -15.36 -10.72 0.13
CA ALA A 603 -13.96 -10.48 -0.15
C ALA A 603 -13.34 -11.57 -1.03
N LYS A 604 -12.27 -11.22 -1.74
CA LYS A 604 -11.48 -12.13 -2.57
C LYS A 604 -10.02 -12.03 -2.20
N MET A 605 -9.29 -13.16 -2.30
CA MET A 605 -7.84 -13.16 -2.06
C MET A 605 -7.12 -12.13 -2.92
N PRO A 606 -6.41 -11.18 -2.32
CA PRO A 606 -5.71 -10.13 -3.04
C PRO A 606 -4.34 -10.60 -3.59
N TYR A 607 -3.97 -11.83 -3.27
CA TYR A 607 -2.74 -12.48 -3.72
C TYR A 607 -2.95 -13.99 -3.89
N THR A 608 -2.02 -14.62 -4.60
CA THR A 608 -1.91 -16.08 -4.68
C THR A 608 -1.35 -16.62 -3.37
N TYR A 609 -2.13 -17.42 -2.66
CA TYR A 609 -1.72 -18.02 -1.38
C TYR A 609 -0.85 -19.24 -1.64
N PRO A 610 0.43 -19.28 -1.24
CA PRO A 610 1.33 -20.38 -1.49
C PRO A 610 0.96 -21.62 -0.68
N ARG A 611 1.14 -22.79 -1.27
CA ARG A 611 0.97 -24.08 -0.59
C ARG A 611 2.27 -24.62 -0.01
N HIS A 612 3.41 -24.26 -0.61
CA HIS A 612 4.74 -24.74 -0.26
C HIS A 612 5.75 -23.59 -0.33
N GLU A 613 6.71 -23.58 0.59
CA GLU A 613 7.73 -22.51 0.67
C GLU A 613 8.64 -22.41 -0.56
N ALA A 614 8.95 -23.56 -1.17
CA ALA A 614 9.88 -23.63 -2.30
C ALA A 614 9.21 -23.40 -3.66
N ALA A 615 7.90 -23.20 -3.68
CA ALA A 615 7.11 -23.10 -4.91
C ALA A 615 6.19 -21.87 -4.81
N LEU A 616 6.77 -20.69 -5.06
CA LEU A 616 6.07 -19.41 -5.05
C LEU A 616 5.74 -19.01 -6.47
N THR A 617 4.53 -18.51 -6.69
CA THR A 617 4.04 -18.00 -7.97
C THR A 617 3.04 -16.87 -7.74
N THR A 618 2.71 -16.15 -8.80
CA THR A 618 1.60 -15.18 -8.86
C THR A 618 0.59 -15.64 -9.91
N TYR A 619 -0.63 -15.10 -9.90
CA TYR A 619 -1.69 -15.52 -10.83
C TYR A 619 -1.36 -15.25 -12.31
N ASP A 620 -0.48 -14.26 -12.57
CA ASP A 620 -0.04 -13.82 -13.90
C ASP A 620 1.30 -14.45 -14.33
N TYR A 621 1.54 -15.69 -13.89
CA TYR A 621 2.73 -16.44 -14.25
C TYR A 621 2.88 -16.62 -15.77
N ARG A 622 4.09 -16.88 -16.25
CA ARG A 622 4.34 -17.24 -17.65
C ARG A 622 3.88 -18.67 -17.91
N VAL A 623 3.29 -18.92 -19.08
CA VAL A 623 2.71 -20.25 -19.38
C VAL A 623 3.69 -21.43 -19.20
N SER A 624 4.99 -21.20 -19.39
CA SER A 624 6.03 -22.22 -19.18
C SER A 624 6.32 -22.54 -17.71
N GLU A 625 5.86 -21.73 -16.76
CA GLU A 625 6.04 -21.95 -15.32
C GLU A 625 5.04 -22.97 -14.75
N GLU A 626 3.97 -23.30 -15.50
CA GLU A 626 2.88 -24.18 -15.06
C GLU A 626 2.65 -25.36 -16.02
N MET A 627 3.68 -25.78 -16.78
CA MET A 627 3.59 -26.91 -17.68
C MET A 627 3.85 -28.22 -16.94
N ASP A 628 2.94 -29.20 -17.08
CA ASP A 628 3.11 -30.56 -16.53
C ASP A 628 3.81 -31.51 -17.49
N LYS A 629 3.69 -31.28 -18.82
CA LYS A 629 4.22 -32.15 -19.87
C LYS A 629 4.94 -31.39 -20.97
N MET A 630 5.98 -31.98 -21.53
CA MET A 630 6.66 -31.51 -22.73
C MET A 630 6.56 -32.60 -23.80
N GLU A 631 6.04 -32.24 -24.99
CA GLU A 631 5.86 -33.17 -26.10
C GLU A 631 7.18 -33.86 -26.47
N GLY A 632 7.14 -35.20 -26.54
CA GLY A 632 8.21 -36.06 -27.06
C GLY A 632 9.40 -36.30 -26.15
N ALA A 633 9.44 -35.80 -24.91
CA ALA A 633 10.62 -35.92 -24.06
C ALA A 633 10.35 -36.57 -22.69
N TYR A 634 9.61 -35.93 -21.81
CA TYR A 634 9.41 -36.36 -20.42
C TYR A 634 8.30 -35.53 -19.76
N ASP A 635 7.90 -35.97 -18.57
CA ASP A 635 7.03 -35.17 -17.74
C ASP A 635 7.79 -33.91 -17.27
N TYR A 636 7.32 -32.75 -17.62
CA TYR A 636 7.98 -31.46 -17.31
C TYR A 636 7.86 -31.11 -15.82
N ASN A 637 6.69 -31.39 -15.24
CA ASN A 637 6.38 -31.27 -13.82
C ASN A 637 6.73 -29.88 -13.22
N ALA A 638 6.39 -28.81 -13.93
CA ALA A 638 6.61 -27.44 -13.49
C ALA A 638 5.39 -26.83 -12.78
N VAL A 639 4.28 -27.56 -12.66
CA VAL A 639 3.05 -27.05 -12.04
C VAL A 639 3.29 -26.67 -10.57
N VAL A 640 2.98 -25.41 -10.23
CA VAL A 640 3.04 -24.91 -8.86
C VAL A 640 1.66 -25.08 -8.20
N SER A 641 1.57 -25.99 -7.24
CA SER A 641 0.35 -26.16 -6.45
C SER A 641 0.19 -25.01 -5.46
N VAL A 642 -0.86 -24.21 -5.66
CA VAL A 642 -1.22 -23.11 -4.74
C VAL A 642 -2.28 -23.55 -3.73
N GLN A 643 -2.36 -22.87 -2.58
CA GLN A 643 -3.41 -23.13 -1.58
C GLN A 643 -4.73 -22.52 -2.03
N TRP A 644 -4.70 -21.23 -2.37
CA TRP A 644 -5.81 -20.49 -2.98
C TRP A 644 -5.27 -19.49 -4.00
N PRO A 645 -5.89 -19.43 -5.21
CA PRO A 645 -5.45 -18.48 -6.22
C PRO A 645 -5.92 -17.05 -5.92
N PHE A 646 -5.26 -16.06 -6.51
CA PHE A 646 -5.74 -14.68 -6.57
C PHE A 646 -7.19 -14.62 -7.07
N GLY A 647 -8.00 -13.79 -6.43
CA GLY A 647 -9.42 -13.61 -6.73
C GLY A 647 -10.33 -14.72 -6.17
N TYR A 648 -9.78 -15.71 -5.44
CA TYR A 648 -10.59 -16.73 -4.77
C TYR A 648 -11.26 -16.19 -3.51
N GLY A 649 -12.49 -16.57 -3.28
CA GLY A 649 -13.26 -16.25 -2.08
C GLY A 649 -14.70 -16.72 -2.24
N LEU A 650 -15.22 -17.35 -1.20
CA LEU A 650 -16.56 -17.91 -1.13
C LEU A 650 -17.58 -16.90 -0.59
N SER A 651 -18.85 -17.21 -0.76
CA SER A 651 -20.00 -16.51 -0.23
C SER A 651 -20.98 -17.51 0.38
N TYR A 652 -21.90 -17.06 1.21
CA TYR A 652 -23.04 -17.89 1.67
C TYR A 652 -24.10 -18.08 0.59
N THR A 653 -23.98 -17.35 -0.53
CA THR A 653 -24.79 -17.51 -1.73
C THR A 653 -23.94 -17.99 -2.90
N THR A 654 -24.57 -18.26 -4.05
CA THR A 654 -23.91 -18.70 -5.28
C THR A 654 -24.23 -17.77 -6.43
N PHE A 655 -23.27 -17.57 -7.33
CA PHE A 655 -23.42 -16.73 -8.50
C PHE A 655 -23.17 -17.54 -9.79
N GLU A 656 -24.00 -17.29 -10.80
CA GLU A 656 -23.85 -17.87 -12.14
C GLU A 656 -23.54 -16.77 -13.15
N TYR A 657 -22.59 -17.05 -14.04
CA TYR A 657 -22.14 -16.15 -15.09
C TYR A 657 -22.62 -16.67 -16.45
N SER A 658 -23.29 -15.80 -17.23
CA SER A 658 -23.83 -16.13 -18.54
C SER A 658 -23.77 -14.95 -19.51
N ASN A 659 -24.02 -15.21 -20.80
CA ASN A 659 -24.13 -14.18 -21.85
C ASN A 659 -22.93 -13.23 -21.96
N PHE A 660 -21.70 -13.77 -21.87
CA PHE A 660 -20.49 -12.96 -22.05
C PHE A 660 -20.35 -12.52 -23.50
N GLN A 661 -20.31 -11.20 -23.73
CA GLN A 661 -20.30 -10.59 -25.04
C GLN A 661 -19.34 -9.40 -25.09
N THR A 662 -18.95 -9.01 -26.32
CA THR A 662 -18.21 -7.77 -26.59
C THR A 662 -18.86 -7.00 -27.73
N ASP A 663 -18.74 -5.69 -27.74
CA ASP A 663 -19.20 -4.83 -28.82
C ASP A 663 -18.30 -4.92 -30.08
N LYS A 664 -17.05 -5.39 -29.93
CA LYS A 664 -16.07 -5.50 -31.02
C LYS A 664 -15.33 -6.85 -30.98
N SER A 665 -15.40 -7.60 -32.07
CA SER A 665 -14.60 -8.82 -32.26
C SER A 665 -13.19 -8.54 -32.80
N SER A 666 -12.94 -7.34 -33.32
CA SER A 666 -11.62 -6.86 -33.73
C SER A 666 -11.45 -5.39 -33.37
N PHE A 667 -10.21 -5.00 -33.06
CA PHE A 667 -9.94 -3.67 -32.50
C PHE A 667 -8.59 -3.09 -32.96
N THR A 668 -8.40 -1.80 -32.68
CA THR A 668 -7.16 -1.03 -32.78
C THR A 668 -6.78 -0.47 -31.40
N ALA A 669 -5.55 0.00 -31.22
CA ALA A 669 -5.08 0.57 -29.96
C ALA A 669 -5.94 1.73 -29.42
N GLY A 670 -6.55 2.52 -30.31
CA GLY A 670 -7.38 3.66 -29.95
C GLY A 670 -8.85 3.34 -29.63
N ASP A 671 -9.27 2.09 -29.77
CA ASP A 671 -10.65 1.70 -29.52
C ASP A 671 -10.97 1.58 -28.04
N ASP A 672 -12.17 2.01 -27.65
CA ASP A 672 -12.80 1.59 -26.41
C ASP A 672 -13.49 0.23 -26.63
N LEU A 673 -13.22 -0.72 -25.74
CA LEU A 673 -13.77 -2.08 -25.79
C LEU A 673 -14.69 -2.29 -24.59
N HIS A 674 -15.93 -2.71 -24.87
CA HIS A 674 -16.93 -2.96 -23.85
C HIS A 674 -17.27 -4.46 -23.81
N PHE A 675 -17.19 -5.02 -22.60
CA PHE A 675 -17.54 -6.41 -22.34
C PHE A 675 -18.73 -6.43 -21.39
N SER A 676 -19.78 -7.17 -21.75
CA SER A 676 -20.94 -7.35 -20.90
C SER A 676 -21.12 -8.81 -20.51
N ILE A 677 -21.55 -9.05 -19.29
CA ILE A 677 -21.82 -10.36 -18.73
C ILE A 677 -23.02 -10.29 -17.78
N ASP A 678 -23.89 -11.27 -17.83
CA ASP A 678 -24.96 -11.42 -16.86
C ASP A 678 -24.49 -12.22 -15.66
N VAL A 679 -24.69 -11.64 -14.46
CA VAL A 679 -24.41 -12.27 -13.17
C VAL A 679 -25.72 -12.46 -12.44
N THR A 680 -26.03 -13.71 -12.08
CA THR A 680 -27.26 -14.09 -11.38
C THR A 680 -26.95 -14.65 -10.00
N ASN A 681 -27.56 -14.11 -8.95
CA ASN A 681 -27.53 -14.72 -7.63
C ASN A 681 -28.48 -15.93 -7.60
N THR A 682 -27.95 -17.14 -7.65
CA THR A 682 -28.71 -18.40 -7.66
C THR A 682 -28.96 -18.98 -6.27
N GLY A 683 -28.41 -18.36 -5.22
CA GLY A 683 -28.52 -18.83 -3.85
C GLY A 683 -29.67 -18.21 -3.07
N LYS A 684 -29.59 -18.28 -1.73
CA LYS A 684 -30.68 -17.91 -0.83
C LYS A 684 -30.46 -16.58 -0.10
N TYR A 685 -29.24 -16.05 -0.13
CA TYR A 685 -28.85 -14.84 0.59
C TYR A 685 -28.55 -13.73 -0.40
N ALA A 686 -28.84 -12.49 -0.04
CA ALA A 686 -28.28 -11.34 -0.74
C ALA A 686 -26.76 -11.39 -0.63
N GLY A 687 -26.05 -11.00 -1.68
CA GLY A 687 -24.58 -11.08 -1.68
C GLY A 687 -23.93 -10.15 -2.69
N LYS A 688 -22.68 -9.83 -2.41
CA LYS A 688 -21.83 -9.05 -3.32
C LYS A 688 -20.87 -9.99 -4.05
N GLU A 689 -20.67 -9.72 -5.34
CA GLU A 689 -19.74 -10.47 -6.18
C GLU A 689 -18.76 -9.53 -6.89
N VAL A 690 -17.50 -9.97 -7.01
CA VAL A 690 -16.46 -9.23 -7.73
C VAL A 690 -16.33 -9.82 -9.14
N VAL A 691 -16.83 -9.10 -10.12
CA VAL A 691 -16.78 -9.46 -11.53
C VAL A 691 -15.45 -8.99 -12.11
N MET A 692 -14.60 -9.94 -12.53
CA MET A 692 -13.24 -9.68 -13.01
C MET A 692 -13.11 -10.02 -14.49
N LEU A 693 -12.51 -9.12 -15.27
CA LEU A 693 -12.18 -9.31 -16.67
C LEU A 693 -10.67 -9.56 -16.80
N PHE A 694 -10.32 -10.73 -17.33
CA PHE A 694 -8.94 -11.10 -17.65
C PHE A 694 -8.70 -11.13 -19.15
N SER A 695 -7.46 -10.84 -19.57
CA SER A 695 -6.98 -11.11 -20.93
C SER A 695 -5.81 -12.07 -20.91
N SER A 696 -5.68 -12.88 -21.98
CA SER A 696 -4.48 -13.66 -22.30
C SER A 696 -4.09 -13.32 -23.73
N ASP A 697 -2.87 -12.86 -23.95
CA ASP A 697 -2.28 -12.79 -25.29
C ASP A 697 -1.91 -14.22 -25.72
N LEU A 698 -2.36 -14.65 -26.89
CA LEU A 698 -2.16 -16.04 -27.29
C LEU A 698 -0.80 -16.26 -27.95
N VAL A 699 -0.23 -15.23 -28.58
CA VAL A 699 1.09 -15.28 -29.23
C VAL A 699 1.73 -13.90 -29.21
N ALA A 700 2.86 -13.77 -28.53
CA ALA A 700 3.62 -12.52 -28.45
C ALA A 700 5.11 -12.75 -28.68
N SER A 701 5.85 -11.67 -28.96
CA SER A 701 7.33 -11.71 -29.13
C SER A 701 8.07 -12.00 -27.82
N LEU A 702 7.44 -11.81 -26.67
CA LEU A 702 7.87 -12.30 -25.36
C LEU A 702 6.92 -13.39 -24.89
N THR A 703 7.38 -14.35 -24.09
CA THR A 703 6.50 -15.37 -23.48
C THR A 703 5.35 -14.70 -22.76
N PRO A 704 4.10 -14.89 -23.21
CA PRO A 704 2.96 -14.19 -22.61
C PRO A 704 2.64 -14.70 -21.21
N GLU A 705 1.94 -13.88 -20.46
CA GLU A 705 1.35 -14.27 -19.18
C GLU A 705 0.16 -15.20 -19.41
N ASN A 706 -0.08 -16.11 -18.47
CA ASN A 706 -1.25 -16.97 -18.49
C ASN A 706 -2.55 -16.16 -18.63
N ARG A 707 -2.67 -15.13 -17.78
CA ARG A 707 -3.76 -14.14 -17.84
C ARG A 707 -3.36 -12.89 -17.06
N ARG A 708 -4.02 -11.77 -17.37
CA ARG A 708 -3.84 -10.50 -16.66
C ARG A 708 -5.17 -9.84 -16.40
N LEU A 709 -5.39 -9.34 -15.18
CA LEU A 709 -6.57 -8.56 -14.81
C LEU A 709 -6.58 -7.24 -15.59
N ARG A 710 -7.71 -6.92 -16.22
CA ARG A 710 -7.88 -5.70 -17.03
C ARG A 710 -8.95 -4.77 -16.49
N SER A 711 -9.94 -5.31 -15.82
CA SER A 711 -11.01 -4.54 -15.18
C SER A 711 -11.70 -5.38 -14.12
N PHE A 712 -12.28 -4.73 -13.13
CA PHE A 712 -13.16 -5.39 -12.17
C PHE A 712 -14.28 -4.46 -11.72
N LYS A 713 -15.38 -5.06 -11.24
CA LYS A 713 -16.51 -4.34 -10.65
C LYS A 713 -17.17 -5.19 -9.57
N LYS A 714 -17.43 -4.61 -8.40
CA LYS A 714 -18.21 -5.26 -7.35
C LYS A 714 -19.66 -4.90 -7.52
N VAL A 715 -20.55 -5.90 -7.47
CA VAL A 715 -22.01 -5.74 -7.60
C VAL A 715 -22.73 -6.44 -6.47
N GLU A 716 -23.88 -5.93 -6.06
CA GLU A 716 -24.74 -6.51 -5.03
C GLU A 716 -26.03 -7.04 -5.66
N LEU A 717 -26.41 -8.28 -5.34
CA LEU A 717 -27.55 -8.97 -5.95
C LEU A 717 -28.41 -9.64 -4.89
N GLN A 718 -29.72 -9.43 -5.00
CA GLN A 718 -30.71 -10.16 -4.20
C GLN A 718 -30.88 -11.60 -4.71
N PRO A 719 -31.40 -12.55 -3.90
CA PRO A 719 -31.70 -13.89 -4.34
C PRO A 719 -32.57 -13.91 -5.60
N GLY A 720 -32.11 -14.60 -6.66
CA GLY A 720 -32.78 -14.68 -7.96
C GLY A 720 -32.60 -13.47 -8.86
N GLU A 721 -31.92 -12.43 -8.42
CA GLU A 721 -31.64 -11.24 -9.24
C GLU A 721 -30.53 -11.51 -10.25
N THR A 722 -30.71 -10.98 -11.46
CA THR A 722 -29.71 -10.97 -12.53
C THR A 722 -29.38 -9.53 -12.89
N GLN A 723 -28.11 -9.21 -12.95
CA GLN A 723 -27.61 -7.91 -13.41
C GLN A 723 -26.63 -8.10 -14.56
N THR A 724 -26.81 -7.32 -15.63
CA THR A 724 -25.81 -7.20 -16.69
C THR A 724 -24.71 -6.24 -16.24
N VAL A 725 -23.49 -6.74 -16.10
CA VAL A 725 -22.31 -5.97 -15.71
C VAL A 725 -21.48 -5.64 -16.94
N THR A 726 -21.19 -4.35 -17.15
CA THR A 726 -20.32 -3.89 -18.22
C THR A 726 -18.95 -3.52 -17.65
N LEU A 727 -17.91 -4.07 -18.26
CA LEU A 727 -16.49 -3.81 -18.00
C LEU A 727 -15.87 -3.19 -19.25
N SER A 728 -15.13 -2.10 -19.09
CA SER A 728 -14.57 -1.36 -20.21
C SER A 728 -13.05 -1.23 -20.07
N ILE A 729 -12.34 -1.36 -21.21
CA ILE A 729 -10.90 -1.13 -21.32
C ILE A 729 -10.64 -0.43 -22.66
N LYS A 730 -9.44 0.17 -22.80
CA LYS A 730 -8.95 0.63 -24.10
C LYS A 730 -8.20 -0.49 -24.80
N GLY A 731 -8.21 -0.49 -26.14
CA GLY A 731 -7.39 -1.42 -26.91
C GLY A 731 -5.91 -1.34 -26.53
N SER A 732 -5.41 -0.13 -26.24
CA SER A 732 -4.04 0.09 -25.76
C SER A 732 -3.72 -0.57 -24.42
N ASP A 733 -4.71 -0.87 -23.58
CA ASP A 733 -4.49 -1.52 -22.28
C ASP A 733 -4.06 -2.99 -22.44
N LEU A 734 -4.21 -3.57 -23.65
CA LEU A 734 -3.74 -4.91 -23.98
C LEU A 734 -2.26 -4.95 -24.40
N ALA A 735 -1.58 -3.79 -24.52
CA ALA A 735 -0.16 -3.70 -24.79
C ALA A 735 0.68 -4.29 -23.64
N PHE A 736 1.91 -4.69 -23.96
CA PHE A 736 2.94 -5.11 -23.01
C PHE A 736 4.24 -4.34 -23.26
N VAL A 737 5.19 -4.40 -22.33
CA VAL A 737 6.51 -3.78 -22.49
C VAL A 737 7.52 -4.80 -23.00
N ASN A 738 8.13 -4.52 -24.15
CA ASN A 738 9.11 -5.39 -24.79
C ASN A 738 10.48 -5.36 -24.08
N SER A 739 11.46 -6.11 -24.60
CA SER A 739 12.82 -6.18 -24.05
C SER A 739 13.57 -4.84 -24.08
N ASP A 740 13.17 -3.91 -24.94
CA ASP A 740 13.76 -2.58 -25.07
C ASP A 740 13.09 -1.53 -24.17
N GLY A 741 12.16 -1.98 -23.31
CA GLY A 741 11.42 -1.12 -22.39
C GLY A 741 10.33 -0.27 -23.06
N GLN A 742 9.87 -0.64 -24.26
CA GLN A 742 8.85 0.08 -25.01
C GLN A 742 7.50 -0.63 -24.98
N TRP A 743 6.43 0.15 -24.86
CA TRP A 743 5.06 -0.35 -24.99
C TRP A 743 4.78 -0.75 -26.42
N VAL A 744 4.37 -2.01 -26.61
CA VAL A 744 4.00 -2.60 -27.90
C VAL A 744 2.68 -3.33 -27.82
N LEU A 745 1.91 -3.28 -28.90
CA LEU A 745 0.71 -4.09 -29.10
C LEU A 745 0.88 -4.80 -30.43
N GLU A 746 0.93 -6.13 -30.41
CA GLU A 746 1.23 -6.97 -31.58
C GLU A 746 -0.05 -7.52 -32.19
N GLN A 747 -0.07 -7.67 -33.51
CA GLN A 747 -1.21 -8.27 -34.22
C GLN A 747 -1.42 -9.73 -33.77
N GLY A 748 -2.64 -10.06 -33.39
CA GLY A 748 -2.96 -11.40 -32.90
C GLY A 748 -4.28 -11.47 -32.17
N ASP A 749 -4.54 -12.65 -31.66
CA ASP A 749 -5.75 -12.98 -30.91
C ASP A 749 -5.53 -12.89 -29.42
N PHE A 750 -6.48 -12.26 -28.74
CA PHE A 750 -6.56 -12.17 -27.29
C PHE A 750 -7.76 -12.97 -26.78
N ARG A 751 -7.53 -13.87 -25.85
CA ARG A 751 -8.58 -14.53 -25.10
C ARG A 751 -9.02 -13.62 -23.94
N MET A 752 -10.29 -13.26 -23.91
CA MET A 752 -10.91 -12.52 -22.83
C MET A 752 -11.73 -13.48 -21.97
N GLN A 753 -11.60 -13.38 -20.64
CA GLN A 753 -12.26 -14.25 -19.68
C GLN A 753 -12.98 -13.46 -18.61
N CYS A 754 -14.24 -13.82 -18.31
CA CYS A 754 -14.99 -13.32 -17.17
C CYS A 754 -15.73 -14.49 -16.49
N GLY A 755 -15.43 -14.74 -15.21
CA GLY A 755 -15.87 -15.95 -14.54
C GLY A 755 -15.41 -17.22 -15.30
N ASN A 756 -16.36 -18.10 -15.64
CA ASN A 756 -16.12 -19.31 -16.45
C ASN A 756 -16.36 -19.10 -17.96
N GLN A 757 -16.72 -17.88 -18.38
CA GLN A 757 -17.04 -17.54 -19.77
C GLN A 757 -15.80 -16.98 -20.47
N VAL A 758 -15.65 -17.36 -21.77
CA VAL A 758 -14.49 -16.97 -22.59
C VAL A 758 -14.94 -16.51 -23.98
N LEU A 759 -14.29 -15.50 -24.53
CA LEU A 759 -14.42 -15.10 -25.94
C LEU A 759 -13.05 -14.66 -26.49
N THR A 760 -12.94 -14.53 -27.80
CA THR A 760 -11.72 -14.08 -28.48
C THR A 760 -11.97 -12.77 -29.22
N ILE A 761 -11.01 -11.85 -29.13
CA ILE A 761 -10.94 -10.62 -29.92
C ILE A 761 -9.61 -10.55 -30.64
N THR A 762 -9.56 -9.86 -31.79
CA THR A 762 -8.36 -9.80 -32.64
C THR A 762 -7.87 -8.37 -32.78
N TYR A 763 -6.62 -8.10 -32.46
CA TYR A 763 -5.93 -6.85 -32.80
C TYR A 763 -5.47 -6.89 -34.25
N LYS A 764 -5.84 -5.85 -35.05
CA LYS A 764 -5.53 -5.74 -36.50
C LYS A 764 -4.40 -4.81 -36.81
#